data_41af70ae20b36d4cc2d063079441117f
#
_entry.id   41af70ae20b36d4cc2d063079441117f
#
_cell.length_a   1.000
_cell.length_b   1.000
_cell.length_c   1.000
_cell.angle_alpha   90.00
_cell.angle_beta   90.00
_cell.angle_gamma   90.00
#
_symmetry.space_group_name_H-M   'P 1'
#
loop_
_entity.id
_entity.type
_entity.pdbx_description
1 polymer ?
#
loop_
_entity_poly.entity_id
_entity_poly.type
_entity_poly.pdbx_seq_one_letter_code
_entity_poly.pdbx_strand_id
1 'polypeptide(L)'
;MGLTLTEKILKAHLVEGEMKKGTEIGIRIDQTLTQDATGTMAYLEFEAMGVPRVRTERSVAYIDHNTLQSGFENADDHRFIGSVAKKHGIYFSRPGNGICHQVHLERFGVPGKTLIGSDSHTPTGGGIGMIAMGAGGLDVAVAMGGGTYYITCPKIVKVELTGKLSPWVAAKDVILEVLKRLSVKGGVGKVIEYCGEGVKTLSVPERATITNMGAELGATTSIFPSDEVTKQFLEAQGRGEVWTEQKADPDAVYDEVVTINLSELVPLAACPHSPDNVKSVAEIGKLKIDQVCIGSCTNSSLLDMMKVAYILKGKTVNPDVSLSIAPGSKQVLTMMAELGLLEIMIDAGARILESACGPCIGMGQSPNSGGISLRTFNRNFLGRSGTKDGQIYLVSPELAAYSALTGYLSDPRELGEMPTFTLPEKFKVHDNMIVKPVPAEEMDSVEILRGPNIKPFPETAPLEATISAGCSLKVGDNITTDHIMPAGAKILPLRSNIPAISQHCFTVCDEAFPTRAKEMGKSIIVGGSNYGQCSSREHAALAPLYLGVKAVLVKSFARIHRANLINAGILPLTFVNEADYEKIAQGDELELADVRKHIENGETTLTLVNKTTGVEIPVLCELTGRTKDIILAGGLLDYTRDALSK
;
A
#
# COMPACT_ATOMS: atom_id res chain seq x y z
N MET A 1 34.02 -7.72 -0.75
CA MET A 1 32.80 -8.15 -0.10
C MET A 1 31.69 -8.04 -1.14
N GLY A 2 31.05 -9.14 -1.47
CA GLY A 2 30.02 -9.19 -2.49
C GLY A 2 28.74 -8.45 -2.03
N LEU A 3 27.94 -8.03 -2.98
CA LEU A 3 26.69 -7.31 -2.73
C LEU A 3 25.51 -8.29 -2.78
N THR A 4 24.54 -8.04 -1.92
CA THR A 4 23.22 -8.68 -2.01
C THR A 4 22.50 -8.22 -3.26
N LEU A 5 21.45 -8.92 -3.69
CA LEU A 5 20.61 -8.47 -4.82
C LEU A 5 20.02 -7.09 -4.56
N THR A 6 19.49 -6.89 -3.36
CA THR A 6 18.92 -5.60 -2.92
C THR A 6 19.92 -4.47 -3.00
N GLU A 7 21.16 -4.68 -2.49
CA GLU A 7 22.21 -3.66 -2.53
C GLU A 7 22.61 -3.29 -3.97
N LYS A 8 22.68 -4.27 -4.87
CA LYS A 8 22.97 -4.04 -6.30
C LYS A 8 21.93 -3.12 -6.93
N ILE A 9 20.64 -3.43 -6.73
CA ILE A 9 19.56 -2.64 -7.34
C ILE A 9 19.50 -1.25 -6.71
N LEU A 10 19.54 -1.14 -5.39
CA LEU A 10 19.52 0.17 -4.72
C LEU A 10 20.70 1.03 -5.13
N LYS A 11 21.91 0.47 -5.20
CA LYS A 11 23.12 1.19 -5.63
C LYS A 11 23.02 1.69 -7.07
N ALA A 12 22.42 0.91 -7.97
CA ALA A 12 22.20 1.30 -9.36
C ALA A 12 21.19 2.46 -9.51
N HIS A 13 20.35 2.66 -8.50
CA HIS A 13 19.32 3.72 -8.49
C HIS A 13 19.61 4.84 -7.51
N LEU A 14 20.75 4.79 -6.81
CA LEU A 14 21.14 5.79 -5.82
C LEU A 14 21.37 7.15 -6.48
N VAL A 15 20.68 8.18 -6.02
CA VAL A 15 20.78 9.57 -6.46
C VAL A 15 21.47 10.42 -5.41
N GLU A 16 21.16 10.15 -4.13
CA GLU A 16 21.64 10.96 -3.01
C GLU A 16 21.89 10.10 -1.78
N GLY A 17 22.86 10.47 -0.94
CA GLY A 17 23.25 9.76 0.26
C GLY A 17 24.27 8.65 -0.01
N GLU A 18 24.54 7.86 1.02
CA GLU A 18 25.46 6.73 0.98
C GLU A 18 24.74 5.43 1.39
N MET A 19 25.11 4.32 0.78
CA MET A 19 24.58 2.98 1.11
C MET A 19 25.05 2.51 2.49
N LYS A 20 24.65 3.25 3.52
CA LYS A 20 24.93 2.97 4.93
C LYS A 20 23.62 2.65 5.65
N LYS A 21 23.53 1.45 6.23
CA LYS A 21 22.33 0.96 6.92
C LYS A 21 21.85 1.93 8.01
N GLY A 22 20.55 2.23 7.99
CA GLY A 22 19.93 3.14 8.95
C GLY A 22 20.03 4.64 8.61
N THR A 23 20.75 5.03 7.56
CA THR A 23 20.76 6.41 7.07
C THR A 23 19.76 6.63 5.96
N GLU A 24 19.33 7.86 5.74
CA GLU A 24 18.45 8.21 4.62
C GLU A 24 19.23 8.15 3.30
N ILE A 25 18.64 7.54 2.29
CA ILE A 25 19.13 7.52 0.92
C ILE A 25 18.02 7.93 -0.04
N GLY A 26 18.37 8.66 -1.09
CA GLY A 26 17.49 9.03 -2.18
C GLY A 26 17.73 8.13 -3.39
N ILE A 27 16.67 7.54 -3.90
CA ILE A 27 16.71 6.65 -5.07
C ILE A 27 15.82 7.14 -6.19
N ARG A 28 16.22 6.84 -7.44
CA ARG A 28 15.40 7.03 -8.62
C ARG A 28 14.36 5.92 -8.69
N ILE A 29 13.15 6.30 -9.09
CA ILE A 29 12.06 5.36 -9.34
C ILE A 29 11.83 5.22 -10.84
N ASP A 30 11.88 3.99 -11.35
CA ASP A 30 11.67 3.68 -12.76
C ASP A 30 10.17 3.56 -13.09
N GLN A 31 9.38 2.97 -12.21
CA GLN A 31 7.97 2.67 -12.45
C GLN A 31 7.08 3.13 -11.29
N THR A 32 5.88 3.57 -11.62
CA THR A 32 4.84 3.86 -10.60
C THR A 32 3.54 3.12 -10.90
N LEU A 33 2.81 2.82 -9.83
CA LEU A 33 1.52 2.15 -9.85
C LEU A 33 0.54 2.94 -8.98
N THR A 34 -0.65 3.23 -9.50
CA THR A 34 -1.77 3.73 -8.71
C THR A 34 -3.00 2.84 -8.91
N GLN A 35 -3.87 2.77 -7.91
CA GLN A 35 -5.17 2.12 -7.99
C GLN A 35 -6.27 3.13 -7.63
N ASP A 36 -7.52 2.86 -8.01
CA ASP A 36 -8.59 3.85 -7.98
C ASP A 36 -9.05 4.29 -6.57
N ALA A 37 -8.70 3.54 -5.52
CA ALA A 37 -8.99 3.97 -4.15
C ALA A 37 -8.07 5.10 -3.65
N THR A 38 -6.88 5.25 -4.23
CA THR A 38 -5.85 6.25 -3.85
C THR A 38 -5.43 7.14 -5.01
N GLY A 39 -5.62 6.69 -6.24
CA GLY A 39 -5.11 7.32 -7.45
C GLY A 39 -5.67 8.71 -7.73
N THR A 40 -6.95 8.95 -7.45
CA THR A 40 -7.53 10.29 -7.69
C THR A 40 -6.77 11.36 -6.92
N MET A 41 -6.46 11.12 -5.64
CA MET A 41 -5.68 12.07 -4.83
C MET A 41 -4.24 12.20 -5.36
N ALA A 42 -3.57 11.09 -5.64
CA ALA A 42 -2.21 11.12 -6.20
C ALA A 42 -2.12 11.92 -7.51
N TYR A 43 -3.16 11.88 -8.34
CA TYR A 43 -3.21 12.68 -9.57
C TYR A 43 -3.55 14.14 -9.33
N LEU A 44 -4.35 14.47 -8.33
CA LEU A 44 -4.56 15.86 -7.92
C LEU A 44 -3.25 16.49 -7.39
N GLU A 45 -2.46 15.71 -6.67
CA GLU A 45 -1.12 16.09 -6.18
C GLU A 45 -0.13 16.25 -7.34
N PHE A 46 -0.16 15.33 -8.31
CA PHE A 46 0.66 15.44 -9.52
C PHE A 46 0.34 16.69 -10.31
N GLU A 47 -0.94 17.02 -10.49
CA GLU A 47 -1.38 18.26 -11.15
C GLU A 47 -0.91 19.51 -10.38
N ALA A 48 -0.98 19.48 -9.05
CA ALA A 48 -0.54 20.60 -8.20
C ALA A 48 0.97 20.90 -8.33
N MET A 49 1.79 19.90 -8.67
CA MET A 49 3.21 20.14 -8.98
C MET A 49 3.42 20.90 -10.29
N GLY A 50 2.43 20.97 -11.18
CA GLY A 50 2.55 21.65 -12.47
C GLY A 50 3.48 20.97 -13.49
N VAL A 51 3.84 19.70 -13.26
CA VAL A 51 4.64 18.91 -14.20
C VAL A 51 3.76 18.44 -15.35
N PRO A 52 4.07 18.77 -16.62
CA PRO A 52 3.15 18.52 -17.71
C PRO A 52 2.98 17.03 -18.04
N ARG A 53 4.00 16.21 -17.76
CA ARG A 53 4.02 14.78 -18.10
C ARG A 53 4.90 14.00 -17.12
N VAL A 54 4.59 12.73 -16.89
CA VAL A 54 5.40 11.86 -16.03
C VAL A 54 6.81 11.68 -16.62
N ARG A 55 7.80 11.58 -15.73
CA ARG A 55 9.23 11.43 -16.07
C ARG A 55 9.77 10.03 -15.76
N THR A 56 8.96 9.15 -15.21
CA THR A 56 9.29 7.74 -15.01
C THR A 56 9.33 6.97 -16.31
N GLU A 57 10.05 5.86 -16.37
CA GLU A 57 10.05 4.96 -17.54
C GLU A 57 8.66 4.39 -17.82
N ARG A 58 7.89 4.11 -16.73
CA ARG A 58 6.53 3.58 -16.81
C ARG A 58 5.69 4.00 -15.61
N SER A 59 4.59 4.65 -15.87
CA SER A 59 3.54 4.88 -14.87
C SER A 59 2.24 4.23 -15.33
N VAL A 60 1.55 3.54 -14.42
CA VAL A 60 0.32 2.81 -14.75
C VAL A 60 -0.76 3.10 -13.72
N ALA A 61 -1.93 3.48 -14.20
CA ALA A 61 -3.14 3.68 -13.42
C ALA A 61 -4.08 2.47 -13.58
N TYR A 62 -4.57 1.95 -12.48
CA TYR A 62 -5.46 0.80 -12.46
C TYR A 62 -6.82 1.13 -11.87
N ILE A 63 -7.85 0.47 -12.36
CA ILE A 63 -9.19 0.45 -11.76
C ILE A 63 -9.47 -0.98 -11.32
N ASP A 64 -9.31 -1.25 -10.02
CA ASP A 64 -9.45 -2.60 -9.48
C ASP A 64 -9.99 -2.68 -8.04
N HIS A 65 -10.08 -1.55 -7.32
CA HIS A 65 -10.58 -1.52 -5.94
C HIS A 65 -12.08 -1.25 -5.86
N ASN A 66 -12.61 -0.29 -6.65
CA ASN A 66 -14.01 0.08 -6.67
C ASN A 66 -14.68 -0.30 -8.02
N THR A 67 -14.31 -1.43 -8.59
CA THR A 67 -14.96 -1.98 -9.79
C THR A 67 -16.43 -2.27 -9.48
N LEU A 68 -16.72 -2.87 -8.34
CA LEU A 68 -18.06 -2.90 -7.75
C LEU A 68 -18.32 -1.55 -7.09
N GLN A 69 -19.02 -0.67 -7.81
CA GLN A 69 -19.26 0.71 -7.39
C GLN A 69 -20.33 0.80 -6.31
N SER A 70 -20.09 1.59 -5.28
CA SER A 70 -21.08 1.90 -4.24
C SER A 70 -21.86 3.19 -4.54
N GLY A 71 -21.38 4.05 -5.47
CA GLY A 71 -22.00 5.29 -5.86
C GLY A 71 -21.40 5.86 -7.15
N PHE A 72 -21.98 6.95 -7.65
CA PHE A 72 -21.51 7.63 -8.87
C PHE A 72 -20.12 8.24 -8.71
N GLU A 73 -19.68 8.51 -7.48
CA GLU A 73 -18.36 9.06 -7.18
C GLU A 73 -17.25 8.13 -7.68
N ASN A 74 -17.45 6.81 -7.58
CA ASN A 74 -16.52 5.84 -8.11
C ASN A 74 -16.41 5.93 -9.64
N ALA A 75 -17.55 6.11 -10.34
CA ALA A 75 -17.55 6.26 -11.78
C ALA A 75 -16.87 7.56 -12.22
N ASP A 76 -17.05 8.66 -11.47
CA ASP A 76 -16.38 9.93 -11.69
C ASP A 76 -14.87 9.82 -11.47
N ASP A 77 -14.43 9.14 -10.40
CA ASP A 77 -13.01 8.83 -10.15
C ASP A 77 -12.40 8.07 -11.34
N HIS A 78 -13.09 7.03 -11.85
CA HIS A 78 -12.62 6.24 -12.99
C HIS A 78 -12.45 7.09 -14.26
N ARG A 79 -13.40 7.99 -14.53
CA ARG A 79 -13.32 8.92 -15.68
C ARG A 79 -12.19 9.93 -15.53
N PHE A 80 -12.03 10.49 -14.34
CA PHE A 80 -10.94 11.42 -14.02
C PHE A 80 -9.58 10.75 -14.22
N ILE A 81 -9.35 9.61 -13.55
CA ILE A 81 -8.11 8.83 -13.64
C ILE A 81 -7.78 8.53 -15.10
N GLY A 82 -8.76 8.03 -15.88
CA GLY A 82 -8.56 7.72 -17.29
C GLY A 82 -8.17 8.94 -18.14
N SER A 83 -8.77 10.10 -17.90
CA SER A 83 -8.46 11.33 -18.63
C SER A 83 -7.10 11.92 -18.24
N VAL A 84 -6.75 11.90 -16.95
CA VAL A 84 -5.42 12.29 -16.45
C VAL A 84 -4.34 11.38 -17.03
N ALA A 85 -4.55 10.08 -16.98
CA ALA A 85 -3.62 9.10 -17.51
C ALA A 85 -3.34 9.33 -19.00
N LYS A 86 -4.41 9.52 -19.79
CA LYS A 86 -4.33 9.80 -21.22
C LYS A 86 -3.50 11.06 -21.52
N LYS A 87 -3.69 12.14 -20.73
CA LYS A 87 -3.00 13.42 -20.92
C LYS A 87 -1.53 13.36 -20.51
N HIS A 88 -1.25 12.82 -19.32
CA HIS A 88 0.05 13.00 -18.67
C HIS A 88 1.06 11.88 -18.90
N GLY A 89 0.82 10.97 -19.84
CA GLY A 89 1.81 9.95 -20.21
C GLY A 89 1.72 8.67 -19.42
N ILE A 90 0.58 8.38 -18.80
CA ILE A 90 0.33 7.25 -17.94
C ILE A 90 -0.49 6.20 -18.68
N TYR A 91 -0.12 4.93 -18.56
CA TYR A 91 -0.94 3.82 -19.08
C TYR A 91 -2.15 3.62 -18.17
N PHE A 92 -3.29 3.34 -18.77
CA PHE A 92 -4.55 3.17 -18.04
C PHE A 92 -5.12 1.76 -18.22
N SER A 93 -5.11 1.00 -17.14
CA SER A 93 -5.75 -0.32 -17.05
C SER A 93 -7.21 -0.14 -16.65
N ARG A 94 -8.12 -0.39 -17.59
CA ARG A 94 -9.56 -0.16 -17.45
C ARG A 94 -10.21 -1.10 -16.42
N PRO A 95 -11.38 -0.72 -15.85
CA PRO A 95 -12.19 -1.62 -15.01
C PRO A 95 -12.41 -2.98 -15.68
N GLY A 96 -12.20 -4.06 -14.95
CA GLY A 96 -12.32 -5.43 -15.45
C GLY A 96 -11.08 -6.01 -16.11
N ASN A 97 -9.99 -5.23 -16.30
CA ASN A 97 -8.72 -5.78 -16.78
C ASN A 97 -8.01 -6.63 -15.74
N GLY A 98 -8.18 -6.30 -14.46
CA GLY A 98 -7.67 -7.12 -13.36
C GLY A 98 -7.05 -6.31 -12.23
N ILE A 99 -6.62 -7.05 -11.22
CA ILE A 99 -5.98 -6.54 -10.01
C ILE A 99 -4.62 -5.94 -10.38
N CYS A 100 -4.33 -4.73 -9.91
CA CYS A 100 -3.16 -3.95 -10.27
C CYS A 100 -1.84 -4.75 -10.19
N HIS A 101 -1.61 -5.46 -9.11
CA HIS A 101 -0.38 -6.22 -8.92
C HIS A 101 -0.27 -7.42 -9.87
N GLN A 102 -1.38 -8.08 -10.15
CA GLN A 102 -1.42 -9.20 -11.09
C GLN A 102 -1.14 -8.72 -12.52
N VAL A 103 -1.86 -7.69 -12.97
CA VAL A 103 -1.66 -7.12 -14.30
C VAL A 103 -0.27 -6.50 -14.44
N HIS A 104 0.28 -5.90 -13.36
CA HIS A 104 1.63 -5.33 -13.39
C HIS A 104 2.70 -6.41 -13.61
N LEU A 105 2.60 -7.56 -12.93
CA LEU A 105 3.46 -8.73 -13.18
C LEU A 105 3.35 -9.22 -14.62
N GLU A 106 2.13 -9.35 -15.13
CA GLU A 106 1.86 -9.86 -16.46
C GLU A 106 2.40 -8.93 -17.56
N ARG A 107 2.26 -7.59 -17.39
CA ARG A 107 2.41 -6.65 -18.52
C ARG A 107 3.49 -5.57 -18.37
N PHE A 108 3.92 -5.23 -17.17
CA PHE A 108 4.75 -4.03 -16.98
C PHE A 108 6.01 -4.26 -16.14
N GLY A 109 5.99 -5.18 -15.17
CA GLY A 109 7.12 -5.41 -14.27
C GLY A 109 8.38 -5.83 -15.02
N VAL A 110 9.54 -5.31 -14.61
CA VAL A 110 10.86 -5.57 -15.24
C VAL A 110 11.88 -5.90 -14.13
N PRO A 111 12.58 -7.03 -14.21
CA PRO A 111 13.62 -7.38 -13.23
C PRO A 111 14.68 -6.28 -13.09
N GLY A 112 15.14 -6.04 -11.86
CA GLY A 112 16.17 -5.05 -11.56
C GLY A 112 15.70 -3.59 -11.54
N LYS A 113 14.43 -3.32 -11.83
CA LYS A 113 13.84 -1.97 -11.77
C LYS A 113 13.25 -1.67 -10.40
N THR A 114 13.10 -0.36 -10.10
CA THR A 114 12.39 0.14 -8.93
C THR A 114 10.94 0.47 -9.27
N LEU A 115 10.03 0.12 -8.36
CA LEU A 115 8.60 0.42 -8.48
C LEU A 115 8.10 0.98 -7.15
N ILE A 116 7.36 2.09 -7.18
CA ILE A 116 6.53 2.47 -6.03
C ILE A 116 5.06 2.53 -6.43
N GLY A 117 4.20 2.15 -5.50
CA GLY A 117 2.76 2.15 -5.72
C GLY A 117 1.98 2.72 -4.56
N SER A 118 0.88 3.41 -4.86
CA SER A 118 -0.07 3.88 -3.84
C SER A 118 -0.93 2.75 -3.26
N ASP A 119 -0.37 1.55 -3.27
CA ASP A 119 -0.94 0.34 -2.68
C ASP A 119 0.10 -0.40 -1.84
N SER A 120 -0.30 -0.88 -0.67
CA SER A 120 0.59 -1.54 0.30
C SER A 120 1.15 -2.89 -0.19
N HIS A 121 0.50 -3.54 -1.18
CA HIS A 121 0.95 -4.82 -1.73
C HIS A 121 1.78 -4.68 -3.02
N THR A 122 2.25 -3.49 -3.34
CA THR A 122 3.22 -3.24 -4.42
C THR A 122 4.45 -4.17 -4.35
N PRO A 123 4.93 -4.63 -3.14
CA PRO A 123 6.01 -5.63 -3.04
C PRO A 123 5.78 -6.93 -3.80
N THR A 124 4.56 -7.20 -4.29
CA THR A 124 4.28 -8.31 -5.24
C THR A 124 5.25 -8.32 -6.42
N GLY A 125 5.68 -7.15 -6.90
CA GLY A 125 6.67 -7.02 -7.98
C GLY A 125 8.04 -7.64 -7.66
N GLY A 126 8.36 -7.85 -6.40
CA GLY A 126 9.56 -8.55 -5.96
C GLY A 126 9.62 -10.02 -6.40
N GLY A 127 8.47 -10.63 -6.74
CA GLY A 127 8.38 -12.00 -7.27
C GLY A 127 9.09 -12.20 -8.61
N ILE A 128 9.34 -11.13 -9.38
CA ILE A 128 10.13 -11.13 -10.62
C ILE A 128 11.47 -10.39 -10.49
N GLY A 129 11.90 -10.05 -9.28
CA GLY A 129 13.18 -9.38 -9.05
C GLY A 129 13.16 -7.86 -9.17
N MET A 130 12.06 -7.20 -8.84
CA MET A 130 11.98 -5.74 -8.69
C MET A 130 12.18 -5.32 -7.24
N ILE A 131 12.75 -4.14 -7.01
CA ILE A 131 12.60 -3.41 -5.74
C ILE A 131 11.28 -2.64 -5.81
N ALA A 132 10.23 -3.27 -5.28
CA ALA A 132 8.86 -2.78 -5.37
C ALA A 132 8.33 -2.45 -3.97
N MET A 133 7.85 -1.21 -3.75
CA MET A 133 7.49 -0.69 -2.43
C MET A 133 6.13 -0.02 -2.46
N GLY A 134 5.34 -0.22 -1.40
CA GLY A 134 4.14 0.58 -1.15
C GLY A 134 4.52 1.95 -0.58
N ALA A 135 3.89 3.01 -1.09
CA ALA A 135 4.13 4.39 -0.70
C ALA A 135 2.81 5.18 -0.57
N GLY A 136 2.85 6.36 0.01
CA GLY A 136 1.74 7.30 -0.01
C GLY A 136 1.47 7.87 -1.40
N GLY A 137 0.25 8.37 -1.63
CA GLY A 137 -0.12 9.01 -2.90
C GLY A 137 0.81 10.16 -3.27
N LEU A 138 1.17 10.97 -2.29
CA LEU A 138 2.08 12.09 -2.44
C LEU A 138 3.48 11.66 -2.91
N ASP A 139 4.06 10.60 -2.33
CA ASP A 139 5.37 10.08 -2.75
C ASP A 139 5.31 9.53 -4.18
N VAL A 140 4.21 8.87 -4.53
CA VAL A 140 3.99 8.38 -5.90
C VAL A 140 3.87 9.54 -6.89
N ALA A 141 3.14 10.62 -6.52
CA ALA A 141 3.03 11.83 -7.34
C ALA A 141 4.41 12.48 -7.57
N VAL A 142 5.20 12.62 -6.51
CA VAL A 142 6.58 13.15 -6.57
C VAL A 142 7.45 12.31 -7.52
N ALA A 143 7.42 10.99 -7.38
CA ALA A 143 8.19 10.09 -8.25
C ALA A 143 7.71 10.14 -9.70
N MET A 144 6.39 10.22 -9.96
CA MET A 144 5.86 10.44 -11.31
C MET A 144 6.43 11.71 -11.95
N GLY A 145 6.58 12.78 -11.17
CA GLY A 145 7.21 14.03 -11.59
C GLY A 145 8.72 13.95 -11.83
N GLY A 146 9.37 12.85 -11.47
CA GLY A 146 10.82 12.65 -11.56
C GLY A 146 11.58 13.06 -10.28
N GLY A 147 10.86 13.31 -9.19
CA GLY A 147 11.47 13.57 -7.88
C GLY A 147 12.11 12.32 -7.27
N THR A 148 13.13 12.55 -6.45
CA THR A 148 13.84 11.49 -5.72
C THR A 148 12.95 10.90 -4.63
N TYR A 149 12.90 9.58 -4.54
CA TYR A 149 12.20 8.89 -3.45
C TYR A 149 13.18 8.55 -2.32
N TYR A 150 12.84 8.93 -1.10
CA TYR A 150 13.73 8.77 0.05
C TYR A 150 13.27 7.64 0.95
N ILE A 151 14.22 6.77 1.27
CA ILE A 151 14.03 5.64 2.20
C ILE A 151 15.18 5.59 3.21
N THR A 152 14.92 4.97 4.35
CA THR A 152 16.03 4.55 5.22
C THR A 152 16.73 3.36 4.58
N CYS A 153 18.05 3.44 4.37
CA CYS A 153 18.84 2.34 3.84
C CYS A 153 18.62 1.09 4.69
N PRO A 154 18.00 0.02 4.13
CA PRO A 154 17.50 -1.09 4.91
C PRO A 154 18.61 -2.05 5.35
N LYS A 155 18.35 -2.78 6.43
CA LYS A 155 19.01 -4.06 6.69
C LYS A 155 18.44 -5.12 5.76
N ILE A 156 19.20 -6.21 5.51
CA ILE A 156 18.79 -7.26 4.58
C ILE A 156 18.74 -8.59 5.32
N VAL A 157 17.54 -9.19 5.34
CA VAL A 157 17.30 -10.53 5.89
C VAL A 157 17.32 -11.53 4.75
N LYS A 158 18.24 -12.49 4.81
CA LYS A 158 18.27 -13.64 3.94
C LYS A 158 17.22 -14.65 4.40
N VAL A 159 16.26 -15.00 3.56
CA VAL A 159 15.43 -16.20 3.75
C VAL A 159 15.93 -17.28 2.79
N GLU A 160 16.65 -18.25 3.33
CA GLU A 160 17.21 -19.36 2.57
C GLU A 160 16.22 -20.51 2.48
N LEU A 161 15.73 -20.76 1.26
CA LEU A 161 14.81 -21.85 0.97
C LEU A 161 15.57 -23.08 0.47
N THR A 162 15.35 -24.22 1.14
CA THR A 162 15.92 -25.51 0.75
C THR A 162 14.81 -26.52 0.44
N GLY A 163 15.13 -27.59 -0.28
CA GLY A 163 14.15 -28.61 -0.65
C GLY A 163 13.07 -28.10 -1.61
N LYS A 164 11.93 -28.76 -1.60
CA LYS A 164 10.74 -28.41 -2.42
C LYS A 164 9.46 -28.64 -1.62
N LEU A 165 8.40 -27.93 -1.97
CA LEU A 165 7.08 -28.11 -1.35
C LEU A 165 6.58 -29.54 -1.53
N SER A 166 6.04 -30.11 -0.45
CA SER A 166 5.33 -31.38 -0.47
C SER A 166 3.99 -31.25 -1.19
N PRO A 167 3.38 -32.34 -1.71
CA PRO A 167 2.04 -32.28 -2.30
C PRO A 167 1.02 -31.56 -1.42
N TRP A 168 0.24 -30.67 -2.02
CA TRP A 168 -0.81 -29.84 -1.39
C TRP A 168 -0.32 -28.84 -0.33
N VAL A 169 0.98 -28.65 -0.17
CA VAL A 169 1.57 -27.52 0.57
C VAL A 169 1.87 -26.41 -0.43
N ALA A 170 1.56 -25.18 -0.09
CA ALA A 170 1.56 -24.06 -1.03
C ALA A 170 2.59 -22.97 -0.68
N ALA A 171 2.87 -22.08 -1.62
CA ALA A 171 3.67 -20.87 -1.38
C ALA A 171 3.09 -19.98 -0.27
N LYS A 172 1.77 -20.01 -0.07
CA LYS A 172 1.10 -19.36 1.05
C LYS A 172 1.63 -19.87 2.39
N ASP A 173 1.86 -21.15 2.52
CA ASP A 173 2.40 -21.75 3.75
C ASP A 173 3.83 -21.29 4.02
N VAL A 174 4.62 -21.01 2.97
CA VAL A 174 5.97 -20.45 3.11
C VAL A 174 5.92 -19.08 3.78
N ILE A 175 5.13 -18.17 3.26
CA ILE A 175 5.04 -16.80 3.84
C ILE A 175 4.36 -16.81 5.21
N LEU A 176 3.41 -17.70 5.46
CA LEU A 176 2.83 -17.87 6.79
C LEU A 176 3.89 -18.36 7.79
N GLU A 177 4.78 -19.27 7.41
CA GLU A 177 5.90 -19.70 8.25
C GLU A 177 6.89 -18.55 8.52
N VAL A 178 7.18 -17.71 7.52
CA VAL A 178 8.00 -16.50 7.72
C VAL A 178 7.34 -15.54 8.70
N LEU A 179 6.03 -15.29 8.56
CA LEU A 179 5.25 -14.45 9.48
C LEU A 179 5.25 -15.02 10.91
N LYS A 180 5.11 -16.35 11.04
CA LYS A 180 5.20 -17.03 12.35
C LYS A 180 6.54 -16.78 13.04
N ARG A 181 7.64 -16.78 12.29
CA ARG A 181 9.00 -16.61 12.83
C ARG A 181 9.37 -15.16 13.10
N LEU A 182 9.03 -14.25 12.19
CA LEU A 182 9.47 -12.85 12.26
C LEU A 182 8.42 -11.90 12.86
N SER A 183 7.14 -12.30 12.90
CA SER A 183 5.98 -11.49 13.26
C SER A 183 5.70 -10.32 12.29
N VAL A 184 4.59 -9.63 12.50
CA VAL A 184 4.18 -8.42 11.72
C VAL A 184 5.08 -7.21 11.92
N LYS A 185 6.06 -7.27 12.80
CA LYS A 185 7.03 -6.18 13.07
C LYS A 185 8.48 -6.56 12.71
N GLY A 186 8.75 -7.82 12.42
CA GLY A 186 10.11 -8.33 12.22
C GLY A 186 10.81 -7.81 10.97
N GLY A 187 10.05 -7.30 10.00
CA GLY A 187 10.57 -6.71 8.76
C GLY A 187 10.75 -5.20 8.78
N VAL A 188 10.40 -4.50 9.87
CA VAL A 188 10.50 -3.02 9.93
C VAL A 188 11.93 -2.56 9.72
N GLY A 189 12.14 -1.67 8.72
CA GLY A 189 13.47 -1.18 8.32
C GLY A 189 14.35 -2.21 7.62
N LYS A 190 13.75 -3.30 7.12
CA LYS A 190 14.45 -4.41 6.46
C LYS A 190 13.86 -4.70 5.07
N VAL A 191 14.67 -5.34 4.24
CA VAL A 191 14.25 -6.02 3.01
C VAL A 191 14.42 -7.52 3.21
N ILE A 192 13.44 -8.29 2.79
CA ILE A 192 13.49 -9.75 2.84
C ILE A 192 13.94 -10.26 1.47
N GLU A 193 15.13 -10.85 1.41
CA GLU A 193 15.71 -11.39 0.18
C GLU A 193 15.69 -12.92 0.21
N TYR A 194 14.92 -13.51 -0.69
CA TYR A 194 14.78 -14.97 -0.81
C TYR A 194 15.87 -15.55 -1.68
N CYS A 195 16.48 -16.64 -1.24
CA CYS A 195 17.55 -17.32 -1.96
C CYS A 195 17.59 -18.81 -1.61
N GLY A 196 18.58 -19.51 -2.09
CA GLY A 196 18.74 -20.95 -1.90
C GLY A 196 18.19 -21.77 -3.09
N GLU A 197 18.44 -23.07 -3.09
CA GLU A 197 18.04 -23.95 -4.20
C GLU A 197 16.53 -24.15 -4.29
N GLY A 198 15.82 -24.05 -3.16
CA GLY A 198 14.35 -24.13 -3.10
C GLY A 198 13.66 -23.06 -3.92
N VAL A 199 14.28 -21.89 -4.12
CA VAL A 199 13.74 -20.82 -4.97
C VAL A 199 13.44 -21.28 -6.39
N LYS A 200 14.29 -22.15 -6.95
CA LYS A 200 14.13 -22.67 -8.31
C LYS A 200 12.93 -23.60 -8.48
N THR A 201 12.36 -24.08 -7.38
CA THR A 201 11.18 -24.96 -7.39
C THR A 201 9.87 -24.19 -7.34
N LEU A 202 9.93 -22.86 -7.13
CA LEU A 202 8.78 -21.98 -7.06
C LEU A 202 8.59 -21.19 -8.35
N SER A 203 7.39 -21.27 -8.93
CA SER A 203 6.99 -20.46 -10.08
C SER A 203 6.88 -18.97 -9.72
N VAL A 204 6.89 -18.09 -10.72
CA VAL A 204 6.71 -16.63 -10.48
C VAL A 204 5.43 -16.30 -9.73
N PRO A 205 4.23 -16.86 -10.04
CA PRO A 205 3.05 -16.64 -9.23
C PRO A 205 3.22 -17.03 -7.75
N GLU A 206 3.92 -18.12 -7.45
CA GLU A 206 4.20 -18.56 -6.09
C GLU A 206 5.17 -17.61 -5.37
N ARG A 207 6.20 -17.13 -6.06
CA ARG A 207 7.10 -16.09 -5.53
C ARG A 207 6.35 -14.79 -5.27
N ALA A 208 5.43 -14.41 -6.16
CA ALA A 208 4.60 -13.22 -6.03
C ALA A 208 3.65 -13.32 -4.82
N THR A 209 3.07 -14.48 -4.53
CA THR A 209 2.29 -14.73 -3.30
C THR A 209 3.14 -14.44 -2.05
N ILE A 210 4.39 -14.91 -2.03
CA ILE A 210 5.30 -14.72 -0.90
C ILE A 210 5.66 -13.25 -0.71
N THR A 211 6.05 -12.56 -1.78
CA THR A 211 6.41 -11.13 -1.70
C THR A 211 5.21 -10.23 -1.45
N ASN A 212 4.02 -10.57 -1.94
CA ASN A 212 2.77 -9.88 -1.63
C ASN A 212 2.53 -9.83 -0.11
N MET A 213 2.53 -10.97 0.56
CA MET A 213 2.34 -11.03 2.00
C MET A 213 3.58 -10.60 2.81
N GLY A 214 4.72 -10.43 2.16
CA GLY A 214 5.89 -9.80 2.76
C GLY A 214 5.61 -8.38 3.28
N ALA A 215 4.62 -7.69 2.72
CA ALA A 215 4.12 -6.41 3.24
C ALA A 215 3.60 -6.51 4.67
N GLU A 216 3.04 -7.65 5.06
CA GLU A 216 2.48 -7.88 6.39
C GLU A 216 3.56 -8.09 7.47
N LEU A 217 4.83 -8.31 7.08
CA LEU A 217 5.98 -8.30 7.99
C LEU A 217 6.37 -6.88 8.45
N GLY A 218 5.78 -5.84 7.87
CA GLY A 218 6.22 -4.45 8.02
C GLY A 218 7.53 -4.16 7.28
N ALA A 219 7.95 -5.05 6.38
CA ALA A 219 9.16 -4.90 5.59
C ALA A 219 9.06 -3.74 4.58
N THR A 220 10.20 -3.13 4.25
CA THR A 220 10.31 -2.14 3.17
C THR A 220 9.88 -2.77 1.85
N THR A 221 10.38 -3.97 1.56
CA THR A 221 9.96 -4.83 0.45
C THR A 221 10.46 -6.25 0.67
N SER A 222 10.07 -7.14 -0.25
CA SER A 222 10.59 -8.51 -0.37
C SER A 222 10.98 -8.78 -1.82
N ILE A 223 12.02 -9.58 -2.06
CA ILE A 223 12.53 -9.79 -3.41
C ILE A 223 13.04 -11.23 -3.61
N PHE A 224 12.77 -11.77 -4.79
CA PHE A 224 13.37 -12.99 -5.33
C PHE A 224 14.39 -12.66 -6.42
N PRO A 225 15.35 -13.54 -6.69
CA PRO A 225 16.23 -13.40 -7.85
C PRO A 225 15.43 -13.50 -9.15
N SER A 226 15.92 -12.85 -10.20
CA SER A 226 15.45 -13.07 -11.56
C SER A 226 16.34 -14.12 -12.22
N ASP A 227 15.85 -15.34 -12.27
CA ASP A 227 16.52 -16.52 -12.79
C ASP A 227 15.82 -17.08 -14.03
N GLU A 228 16.13 -18.31 -14.41
CA GLU A 228 15.53 -19.00 -15.55
C GLU A 228 14.00 -19.16 -15.39
N VAL A 229 13.49 -19.34 -14.16
CA VAL A 229 12.04 -19.40 -13.89
C VAL A 229 11.36 -18.06 -14.22
N THR A 230 12.00 -16.95 -13.86
CA THR A 230 11.52 -15.59 -14.21
C THR A 230 11.56 -15.37 -15.72
N LYS A 231 12.62 -15.83 -16.39
CA LYS A 231 12.75 -15.77 -17.85
C LYS A 231 11.60 -16.49 -18.55
N GLN A 232 11.37 -17.75 -18.19
CA GLN A 232 10.28 -18.56 -18.75
C GLN A 232 8.91 -17.89 -18.56
N PHE A 233 8.65 -17.32 -17.40
CA PHE A 233 7.42 -16.57 -17.13
C PHE A 233 7.28 -15.36 -18.08
N LEU A 234 8.32 -14.55 -18.21
CA LEU A 234 8.31 -13.37 -19.09
C LEU A 234 8.18 -13.75 -20.56
N GLU A 235 8.84 -14.83 -21.00
CA GLU A 235 8.71 -15.37 -22.36
C GLU A 235 7.26 -15.87 -22.62
N ALA A 236 6.66 -16.58 -21.67
CA ALA A 236 5.27 -17.02 -21.75
C ALA A 236 4.28 -15.85 -21.84
N GLN A 237 4.60 -14.72 -21.20
CA GLN A 237 3.85 -13.45 -21.28
C GLN A 237 4.17 -12.63 -22.55
N GLY A 238 5.01 -13.14 -23.45
CA GLY A 238 5.45 -12.42 -24.65
C GLY A 238 6.35 -11.21 -24.36
N ARG A 239 7.13 -11.28 -23.28
CA ARG A 239 8.00 -10.20 -22.77
C ARG A 239 9.40 -10.69 -22.43
N GLY A 240 9.88 -11.73 -23.08
CA GLY A 240 11.23 -12.27 -22.86
C GLY A 240 12.34 -11.26 -23.06
N GLU A 241 12.13 -10.26 -23.91
CA GLU A 241 13.09 -9.19 -24.22
C GLU A 241 13.45 -8.28 -23.04
N VAL A 242 12.57 -8.20 -22.01
CA VAL A 242 12.83 -7.39 -20.82
C VAL A 242 13.53 -8.17 -19.71
N TRP A 243 13.74 -9.46 -19.91
CA TRP A 243 14.40 -10.27 -18.89
C TRP A 243 15.87 -9.94 -18.74
N THR A 244 16.31 -9.82 -17.49
CA THR A 244 17.71 -9.75 -17.10
C THR A 244 17.94 -10.63 -15.89
N GLU A 245 19.08 -11.32 -15.84
CA GLU A 245 19.44 -12.07 -14.64
C GLU A 245 19.74 -11.11 -13.50
N GLN A 246 19.11 -11.35 -12.34
CA GLN A 246 19.32 -10.57 -11.13
C GLN A 246 19.57 -11.52 -9.97
N LYS A 247 20.74 -11.45 -9.36
CA LYS A 247 21.15 -12.32 -8.25
C LYS A 247 22.19 -11.64 -7.35
N ALA A 248 22.25 -12.10 -6.09
CA ALA A 248 23.33 -11.73 -5.17
C ALA A 248 24.68 -12.24 -5.64
N ASP A 249 25.77 -11.62 -5.17
CA ASP A 249 27.10 -12.18 -5.32
C ASP A 249 27.26 -13.43 -4.45
N PRO A 250 28.13 -14.39 -4.84
CA PRO A 250 28.30 -15.62 -4.07
C PRO A 250 28.81 -15.39 -2.64
N ASP A 251 29.55 -14.31 -2.41
CA ASP A 251 30.12 -13.90 -1.12
C ASP A 251 29.34 -12.73 -0.48
N ALA A 252 28.07 -12.53 -0.86
CA ALA A 252 27.21 -11.52 -0.27
C ALA A 252 26.98 -11.76 1.22
N VAL A 253 26.99 -10.67 2.00
CA VAL A 253 26.79 -10.72 3.45
C VAL A 253 25.44 -10.12 3.83
N TYR A 254 24.71 -10.84 4.64
CA TYR A 254 23.39 -10.48 5.12
C TYR A 254 23.41 -10.12 6.61
N ASP A 255 22.47 -9.26 7.03
CA ASP A 255 22.36 -8.86 8.45
C ASP A 255 21.75 -9.96 9.31
N GLU A 256 20.82 -10.73 8.76
CA GLU A 256 20.11 -11.82 9.41
C GLU A 256 19.90 -12.97 8.41
N VAL A 257 19.84 -14.20 8.90
CA VAL A 257 19.57 -15.39 8.08
C VAL A 257 18.47 -16.23 8.72
N VAL A 258 17.45 -16.57 7.93
CA VAL A 258 16.36 -17.47 8.30
C VAL A 258 16.36 -18.62 7.29
N THR A 259 16.51 -19.86 7.73
CA THR A 259 16.47 -21.03 6.83
C THR A 259 15.12 -21.73 6.95
N ILE A 260 14.49 -22.04 5.82
CA ILE A 260 13.24 -22.79 5.74
C ILE A 260 13.43 -23.97 4.80
N ASN A 261 13.21 -25.18 5.32
CA ASN A 261 13.12 -26.37 4.50
C ASN A 261 11.68 -26.55 3.99
N LEU A 262 11.49 -26.31 2.69
CA LEU A 262 10.19 -26.41 2.05
C LEU A 262 9.54 -27.80 2.20
N SER A 263 10.36 -28.84 2.31
CA SER A 263 9.88 -30.23 2.42
C SER A 263 9.32 -30.59 3.80
N GLU A 264 9.57 -29.74 4.81
CA GLU A 264 9.08 -29.92 6.19
C GLU A 264 7.82 -29.10 6.47
N LEU A 265 7.45 -28.19 5.55
CA LEU A 265 6.26 -27.38 5.72
C LEU A 265 4.98 -28.23 5.65
N VAL A 266 3.99 -27.80 6.41
CA VAL A 266 2.66 -28.38 6.45
C VAL A 266 1.62 -27.29 6.15
N PRO A 267 0.37 -27.61 5.78
CA PRO A 267 -0.66 -26.62 5.60
C PRO A 267 -0.91 -25.79 6.87
N LEU A 268 -0.82 -24.47 6.70
CA LEU A 268 -0.91 -23.47 7.77
C LEU A 268 -2.14 -22.58 7.59
N ALA A 269 -2.57 -21.97 8.69
CA ALA A 269 -3.57 -20.92 8.69
C ALA A 269 -3.15 -19.79 9.62
N ALA A 270 -3.26 -18.54 9.15
CA ALA A 270 -3.21 -17.39 10.05
C ALA A 270 -4.59 -17.22 10.71
N CYS A 271 -4.63 -17.43 11.99
CA CYS A 271 -5.84 -17.32 12.81
C CYS A 271 -6.22 -15.84 13.03
N PRO A 272 -7.49 -15.52 13.32
CA PRO A 272 -7.91 -14.18 13.72
C PRO A 272 -7.12 -13.67 14.93
N HIS A 273 -6.72 -12.39 15.03
CA HIS A 273 -6.96 -11.28 14.12
C HIS A 273 -5.62 -10.68 13.72
N SER A 274 -4.64 -11.52 13.35
CA SER A 274 -3.31 -11.09 12.90
C SER A 274 -2.71 -12.07 11.90
N PRO A 275 -2.04 -11.61 10.83
CA PRO A 275 -1.41 -12.50 9.85
C PRO A 275 -0.27 -13.36 10.42
N ASP A 276 0.30 -13.00 11.56
CA ASP A 276 1.37 -13.77 12.25
C ASP A 276 0.84 -14.73 13.34
N ASN A 277 -0.48 -14.74 13.59
CA ASN A 277 -1.09 -15.73 14.48
C ASN A 277 -1.25 -17.08 13.76
N VAL A 278 -0.14 -17.66 13.37
CA VAL A 278 -0.09 -18.83 12.49
C VAL A 278 -0.05 -20.14 13.28
N LYS A 279 -0.93 -21.06 12.87
CA LYS A 279 -1.00 -22.44 13.37
C LYS A 279 -1.13 -23.42 12.21
N SER A 280 -0.70 -24.66 12.42
CA SER A 280 -1.02 -25.73 11.49
C SER A 280 -2.49 -26.12 11.57
N VAL A 281 -3.03 -26.69 10.50
CA VAL A 281 -4.41 -27.20 10.47
C VAL A 281 -4.63 -28.21 11.60
N ALA A 282 -3.65 -29.05 11.88
CA ALA A 282 -3.70 -30.05 12.94
C ALA A 282 -3.79 -29.41 14.35
N GLU A 283 -3.10 -28.30 14.60
CA GLU A 283 -3.18 -27.56 15.87
C GLU A 283 -4.54 -26.86 16.08
N ILE A 284 -5.18 -26.40 15.00
CA ILE A 284 -6.51 -25.76 15.07
C ILE A 284 -7.59 -26.81 15.31
N GLY A 285 -7.45 -27.96 14.67
CA GLY A 285 -8.42 -29.06 14.76
C GLY A 285 -9.72 -28.79 13.99
N LYS A 286 -10.80 -29.43 14.40
CA LYS A 286 -12.09 -29.37 13.72
C LYS A 286 -12.76 -28.01 13.91
N LEU A 287 -12.83 -27.21 12.84
CA LEU A 287 -13.46 -25.89 12.82
C LEU A 287 -14.50 -25.84 11.71
N LYS A 288 -15.80 -25.70 12.06
CA LYS A 288 -16.86 -25.48 11.06
C LYS A 288 -16.71 -24.10 10.45
N ILE A 289 -16.94 -23.98 9.14
CA ILE A 289 -16.78 -22.74 8.40
C ILE A 289 -18.08 -22.32 7.70
N ASP A 290 -18.26 -21.01 7.52
CA ASP A 290 -19.47 -20.45 6.89
C ASP A 290 -19.17 -19.92 5.48
N GLN A 291 -17.92 -19.51 5.23
CA GLN A 291 -17.56 -18.85 3.97
C GLN A 291 -16.13 -19.20 3.55
N VAL A 292 -15.95 -19.29 2.24
CA VAL A 292 -14.64 -19.39 1.59
C VAL A 292 -14.53 -18.34 0.48
N CYS A 293 -13.43 -17.56 0.48
CA CYS A 293 -13.13 -16.60 -0.57
C CYS A 293 -11.73 -16.87 -1.13
N ILE A 294 -11.66 -17.21 -2.43
CA ILE A 294 -10.42 -17.51 -3.14
C ILE A 294 -10.14 -16.41 -4.15
N GLY A 295 -8.90 -15.90 -4.19
CA GLY A 295 -8.48 -14.86 -5.12
C GLY A 295 -7.68 -13.75 -4.46
N SER A 296 -8.01 -12.49 -4.77
CA SER A 296 -7.28 -11.28 -4.40
C SER A 296 -5.89 -11.20 -5.08
N CYS A 297 -5.15 -10.13 -4.81
CA CYS A 297 -3.79 -9.99 -5.35
C CYS A 297 -2.81 -11.08 -4.87
N THR A 298 -3.17 -11.84 -3.85
CA THR A 298 -2.30 -12.84 -3.23
C THR A 298 -2.34 -14.20 -3.94
N ASN A 299 -3.55 -14.72 -4.21
CA ASN A 299 -3.74 -16.07 -4.77
C ASN A 299 -4.84 -16.09 -5.84
N SER A 300 -4.57 -15.51 -6.97
CA SER A 300 -5.52 -15.41 -8.09
C SER A 300 -4.90 -15.70 -9.44
N SER A 301 -3.71 -16.30 -9.45
CA SER A 301 -3.01 -16.70 -10.67
C SER A 301 -3.71 -17.86 -11.39
N LEU A 302 -3.38 -18.08 -12.66
CA LEU A 302 -3.87 -19.23 -13.40
C LEU A 302 -3.52 -20.56 -12.71
N LEU A 303 -2.31 -20.65 -12.12
CA LEU A 303 -1.89 -21.84 -11.38
C LEU A 303 -2.78 -22.10 -10.17
N ASP A 304 -3.10 -21.06 -9.39
CA ASP A 304 -4.03 -21.18 -8.26
C ASP A 304 -5.40 -21.67 -8.74
N MET A 305 -5.91 -21.11 -9.83
CA MET A 305 -7.22 -21.47 -10.39
C MET A 305 -7.26 -22.89 -10.94
N MET A 306 -6.16 -23.37 -11.54
CA MET A 306 -6.05 -24.77 -12.00
C MET A 306 -6.13 -25.76 -10.83
N LYS A 307 -5.43 -25.48 -9.74
CA LYS A 307 -5.45 -26.31 -8.53
C LYS A 307 -6.82 -26.32 -7.87
N VAL A 308 -7.44 -25.14 -7.73
CA VAL A 308 -8.81 -25.01 -7.18
C VAL A 308 -9.82 -25.78 -8.02
N ALA A 309 -9.80 -25.61 -9.34
CA ALA A 309 -10.72 -26.33 -10.24
C ALA A 309 -10.51 -27.85 -10.16
N TYR A 310 -9.27 -28.32 -10.07
CA TYR A 310 -9.00 -29.76 -9.91
C TYR A 310 -9.64 -30.31 -8.62
N ILE A 311 -9.51 -29.58 -7.50
CA ILE A 311 -10.09 -30.01 -6.21
C ILE A 311 -11.62 -30.06 -6.28
N LEU A 312 -12.24 -29.08 -6.96
CA LEU A 312 -13.70 -28.95 -7.06
C LEU A 312 -14.32 -29.88 -8.12
N LYS A 313 -13.54 -30.39 -9.08
CA LYS A 313 -14.03 -31.15 -10.25
C LYS A 313 -14.91 -32.34 -9.85
N GLY A 314 -16.16 -32.35 -10.34
CA GLY A 314 -17.14 -33.41 -10.12
C GLY A 314 -17.63 -33.49 -8.66
N LYS A 315 -17.46 -32.45 -7.88
CA LYS A 315 -17.90 -32.35 -6.47
C LYS A 315 -18.80 -31.14 -6.29
N THR A 316 -19.51 -31.10 -5.19
CA THR A 316 -20.37 -29.98 -4.81
C THR A 316 -19.90 -29.35 -3.50
N VAL A 317 -19.87 -28.03 -3.46
CA VAL A 317 -19.55 -27.27 -2.24
C VAL A 317 -20.58 -27.61 -1.14
N ASN A 318 -20.11 -27.70 0.08
CA ASN A 318 -20.97 -27.97 1.24
C ASN A 318 -22.13 -26.95 1.29
N PRO A 319 -23.38 -27.36 1.45
CA PRO A 319 -24.54 -26.46 1.40
C PRO A 319 -24.54 -25.36 2.47
N ASP A 320 -23.80 -25.54 3.56
CA ASP A 320 -23.66 -24.54 4.62
C ASP A 320 -22.55 -23.54 4.33
N VAL A 321 -21.79 -23.68 3.22
CA VAL A 321 -20.62 -22.83 2.90
C VAL A 321 -20.89 -21.97 1.68
N SER A 322 -20.69 -20.67 1.80
CA SER A 322 -20.66 -19.74 0.66
C SER A 322 -19.26 -19.69 0.06
N LEU A 323 -19.07 -20.20 -1.16
CA LEU A 323 -17.81 -20.12 -1.89
C LEU A 323 -17.84 -19.01 -2.94
N SER A 324 -16.83 -18.15 -2.92
CA SER A 324 -16.59 -17.16 -3.98
C SER A 324 -15.16 -17.25 -4.51
N ILE A 325 -14.98 -17.01 -5.81
CA ILE A 325 -13.70 -17.08 -6.52
C ILE A 325 -13.54 -15.82 -7.37
N ALA A 326 -12.44 -15.07 -7.18
CA ALA A 326 -12.08 -13.88 -7.94
C ALA A 326 -10.78 -14.13 -8.71
N PRO A 327 -10.82 -14.31 -10.05
CA PRO A 327 -9.62 -14.43 -10.88
C PRO A 327 -8.78 -13.14 -10.84
N GLY A 328 -7.46 -13.25 -11.01
CA GLY A 328 -6.56 -12.10 -10.84
C GLY A 328 -6.61 -11.07 -11.96
N SER A 329 -6.90 -11.52 -13.18
CA SER A 329 -6.94 -10.65 -14.35
C SER A 329 -7.88 -11.17 -15.43
N LYS A 330 -8.17 -10.31 -16.39
CA LYS A 330 -8.89 -10.70 -17.61
C LYS A 330 -8.18 -11.85 -18.34
N GLN A 331 -6.83 -11.83 -18.37
CA GLN A 331 -6.03 -12.90 -18.98
C GLN A 331 -6.31 -14.23 -18.27
N VAL A 332 -6.23 -14.27 -16.95
CA VAL A 332 -6.53 -15.46 -16.15
C VAL A 332 -7.95 -15.92 -16.38
N LEU A 333 -8.95 -15.02 -16.31
CA LEU A 333 -10.36 -15.36 -16.52
C LEU A 333 -10.64 -15.92 -17.90
N THR A 334 -10.03 -15.34 -18.96
CA THR A 334 -10.16 -15.82 -20.33
C THR A 334 -9.57 -17.23 -20.48
N MET A 335 -8.37 -17.46 -19.89
CA MET A 335 -7.73 -18.77 -19.93
C MET A 335 -8.49 -19.82 -19.11
N MET A 336 -9.08 -19.43 -17.99
CA MET A 336 -10.00 -20.30 -17.23
C MET A 336 -11.20 -20.73 -18.06
N ALA A 337 -11.78 -19.82 -18.85
CA ALA A 337 -12.90 -20.15 -19.75
C ALA A 337 -12.45 -21.15 -20.84
N GLU A 338 -11.30 -20.91 -21.46
CA GLU A 338 -10.78 -21.79 -22.53
C GLU A 338 -10.39 -23.19 -22.04
N LEU A 339 -9.87 -23.27 -20.81
CA LEU A 339 -9.47 -24.54 -20.17
C LEU A 339 -10.63 -25.27 -19.49
N GLY A 340 -11.86 -24.74 -19.56
CA GLY A 340 -13.04 -25.32 -18.90
C GLY A 340 -13.05 -25.22 -17.37
N LEU A 341 -12.15 -24.43 -16.78
CA LEU A 341 -12.05 -24.29 -15.32
C LEU A 341 -13.24 -23.56 -14.73
N LEU A 342 -13.82 -22.60 -15.48
CA LEU A 342 -15.01 -21.85 -15.06
C LEU A 342 -16.22 -22.77 -14.92
N GLU A 343 -16.47 -23.63 -15.90
CA GLU A 343 -17.55 -24.62 -15.86
C GLU A 343 -17.44 -25.47 -14.59
N ILE A 344 -16.26 -26.03 -14.34
CA ILE A 344 -16.00 -26.86 -13.15
C ILE A 344 -16.32 -26.11 -11.84
N MET A 345 -15.91 -24.85 -11.72
CA MET A 345 -16.12 -24.06 -10.51
C MET A 345 -17.60 -23.70 -10.33
N ILE A 346 -18.29 -23.32 -11.40
CA ILE A 346 -19.73 -22.99 -11.38
C ILE A 346 -20.55 -24.22 -11.03
N ASP A 347 -20.28 -25.36 -11.66
CA ASP A 347 -20.96 -26.63 -11.39
C ASP A 347 -20.76 -27.09 -9.93
N ALA A 348 -19.59 -26.82 -9.35
CA ALA A 348 -19.35 -27.10 -7.94
C ALA A 348 -20.14 -26.20 -6.99
N GLY A 349 -20.73 -25.10 -7.47
CA GLY A 349 -21.51 -24.14 -6.68
C GLY A 349 -20.74 -22.87 -6.27
N ALA A 350 -19.62 -22.56 -6.93
CA ALA A 350 -18.89 -21.31 -6.66
C ALA A 350 -19.54 -20.10 -7.34
N ARG A 351 -19.55 -18.97 -6.64
CA ARG A 351 -19.79 -17.65 -7.26
C ARG A 351 -18.50 -17.13 -7.88
N ILE A 352 -18.53 -16.82 -9.16
CA ILE A 352 -17.40 -16.15 -9.82
C ILE A 352 -17.57 -14.64 -9.67
N LEU A 353 -16.56 -13.99 -9.08
CA LEU A 353 -16.52 -12.55 -8.88
C LEU A 353 -15.68 -11.89 -9.97
N GLU A 354 -15.74 -10.56 -10.02
CA GLU A 354 -14.89 -9.76 -10.88
C GLU A 354 -13.40 -9.92 -10.54
N SER A 355 -12.55 -9.69 -11.53
CA SER A 355 -11.09 -9.58 -11.34
C SER A 355 -10.76 -8.25 -10.64
N ALA A 356 -11.02 -8.17 -9.35
CA ALA A 356 -10.96 -6.95 -8.55
C ALA A 356 -10.50 -7.22 -7.11
N CYS A 357 -10.01 -6.17 -6.44
CA CYS A 357 -9.52 -6.23 -5.06
C CYS A 357 -10.63 -6.00 -4.00
N GLY A 358 -11.80 -5.52 -4.37
CA GLY A 358 -12.92 -5.19 -3.48
C GLY A 358 -13.31 -6.25 -2.45
N PRO A 359 -13.38 -7.54 -2.79
CA PRO A 359 -13.71 -8.62 -1.84
C PRO A 359 -12.78 -8.70 -0.63
N CYS A 360 -11.53 -8.22 -0.74
CA CYS A 360 -10.56 -8.21 0.37
C CYS A 360 -11.03 -7.39 1.57
N ILE A 361 -11.77 -6.31 1.33
CA ILE A 361 -12.39 -5.46 2.37
C ILE A 361 -13.87 -5.76 2.57
N GLY A 362 -14.39 -6.83 1.98
CA GLY A 362 -15.78 -7.27 2.10
C GLY A 362 -16.74 -6.67 1.07
N MET A 363 -16.27 -5.90 0.09
CA MET A 363 -17.14 -5.40 -0.99
C MET A 363 -17.66 -6.56 -1.85
N GLY A 364 -18.99 -6.70 -1.92
CA GLY A 364 -19.67 -7.77 -2.67
C GLY A 364 -19.55 -9.15 -2.04
N GLN A 365 -18.75 -9.35 -1.01
CA GLN A 365 -18.53 -10.64 -0.33
C GLN A 365 -18.07 -10.46 1.12
N SER A 366 -18.99 -10.24 2.04
CA SER A 366 -18.74 -10.20 3.49
C SER A 366 -19.11 -11.53 4.15
N PRO A 367 -18.46 -11.92 5.25
CA PRO A 367 -18.96 -12.98 6.11
C PRO A 367 -20.23 -12.52 6.84
N ASN A 368 -21.06 -13.48 7.27
CA ASN A 368 -22.16 -13.22 8.19
C ASN A 368 -21.65 -12.75 9.57
N SER A 369 -22.56 -12.25 10.42
CA SER A 369 -22.22 -11.83 11.78
C SER A 369 -21.61 -12.98 12.57
N GLY A 370 -20.43 -12.77 13.16
CA GLY A 370 -19.66 -13.77 13.87
C GLY A 370 -19.16 -14.96 13.02
N GLY A 371 -19.37 -14.92 11.70
CA GLY A 371 -19.09 -16.02 10.78
C GLY A 371 -17.60 -16.33 10.64
N ILE A 372 -17.30 -17.60 10.37
CA ILE A 372 -15.94 -18.10 10.15
C ILE A 372 -15.68 -18.16 8.64
N SER A 373 -14.74 -17.31 8.18
CA SER A 373 -14.38 -17.17 6.76
C SER A 373 -12.95 -17.61 6.53
N LEU A 374 -12.73 -18.55 5.60
CA LEU A 374 -11.40 -18.90 5.09
C LEU A 374 -11.12 -18.06 3.84
N ARG A 375 -9.98 -17.38 3.82
CA ARG A 375 -9.62 -16.49 2.71
C ARG A 375 -8.19 -16.71 2.25
N THR A 376 -7.98 -16.70 0.96
CA THR A 376 -6.63 -16.72 0.39
C THR A 376 -6.00 -15.33 0.32
N PHE A 377 -6.63 -14.33 0.92
CA PHE A 377 -6.23 -12.95 0.96
C PHE A 377 -5.04 -12.73 1.91
N ASN A 378 -4.69 -11.50 2.18
CA ASN A 378 -3.46 -11.14 2.89
C ASN A 378 -3.67 -10.54 4.27
N ARG A 379 -4.88 -10.12 4.64
CA ARG A 379 -5.20 -9.45 5.91
C ARG A 379 -6.43 -10.01 6.59
N ASN A 380 -6.34 -10.17 7.91
CA ASN A 380 -7.41 -10.68 8.77
C ASN A 380 -7.57 -9.88 10.06
N PHE A 381 -7.22 -8.59 10.05
CA PHE A 381 -7.37 -7.72 11.21
C PHE A 381 -8.82 -7.63 11.68
N LEU A 382 -9.00 -7.35 12.97
CA LEU A 382 -10.33 -7.20 13.58
C LEU A 382 -11.20 -6.20 12.80
N GLY A 383 -12.39 -6.61 12.39
CA GLY A 383 -13.31 -5.79 11.63
C GLY A 383 -12.90 -5.52 10.18
N ARG A 384 -11.92 -6.24 9.62
CA ARG A 384 -11.47 -6.08 8.23
C ARG A 384 -12.59 -6.27 7.22
N SER A 385 -13.49 -7.22 7.49
CA SER A 385 -14.61 -7.54 6.60
C SER A 385 -15.76 -8.08 7.45
N GLY A 386 -16.99 -7.64 7.16
CA GLY A 386 -18.17 -8.00 7.93
C GLY A 386 -18.23 -7.29 9.29
N THR A 387 -18.76 -8.01 10.28
CA THR A 387 -18.85 -7.51 11.66
C THR A 387 -17.52 -7.61 12.41
N LYS A 388 -17.37 -6.87 13.52
CA LYS A 388 -16.13 -6.93 14.34
C LYS A 388 -15.83 -8.31 14.92
N ASP A 389 -16.85 -9.12 15.17
CA ASP A 389 -16.76 -10.49 15.69
C ASP A 389 -16.55 -11.55 14.59
N GLY A 390 -16.51 -11.16 13.32
CA GLY A 390 -16.18 -12.05 12.20
C GLY A 390 -14.78 -12.65 12.34
N GLN A 391 -14.67 -13.95 12.13
CA GLN A 391 -13.44 -14.73 12.30
C GLN A 391 -12.81 -15.03 10.93
N ILE A 392 -11.80 -14.27 10.53
CA ILE A 392 -11.13 -14.43 9.24
C ILE A 392 -9.83 -15.20 9.41
N TYR A 393 -9.70 -16.32 8.71
CA TYR A 393 -8.49 -17.13 8.62
C TYR A 393 -7.84 -16.95 7.25
N LEU A 394 -6.51 -16.77 7.21
CA LEU A 394 -5.77 -16.70 5.95
C LEU A 394 -5.16 -18.07 5.66
N VAL A 395 -5.47 -18.61 4.49
CA VAL A 395 -5.12 -19.98 4.09
C VAL A 395 -4.69 -20.06 2.62
N SER A 396 -4.11 -21.19 2.22
CA SER A 396 -3.80 -21.46 0.81
C SER A 396 -5.06 -21.73 -0.03
N PRO A 397 -5.00 -21.55 -1.36
CA PRO A 397 -6.11 -21.90 -2.25
C PRO A 397 -6.51 -23.38 -2.17
N GLU A 398 -5.55 -24.26 -2.03
CA GLU A 398 -5.74 -25.70 -1.90
C GLU A 398 -6.54 -26.04 -0.63
N LEU A 399 -6.13 -25.47 0.49
CA LEU A 399 -6.82 -25.63 1.78
C LEU A 399 -8.22 -25.04 1.73
N ALA A 400 -8.37 -23.84 1.15
CA ALA A 400 -9.64 -23.15 1.02
C ALA A 400 -10.64 -23.96 0.18
N ALA A 401 -10.22 -24.45 -0.98
CA ALA A 401 -11.08 -25.22 -1.89
C ALA A 401 -11.51 -26.56 -1.26
N TYR A 402 -10.58 -27.27 -0.62
CA TYR A 402 -10.93 -28.54 0.04
C TYR A 402 -11.87 -28.33 1.23
N SER A 403 -11.62 -27.30 2.04
CA SER A 403 -12.50 -26.96 3.16
C SER A 403 -13.90 -26.54 2.70
N ALA A 404 -14.05 -25.91 1.52
CA ALA A 404 -15.36 -25.58 0.97
C ALA A 404 -16.21 -26.83 0.67
N LEU A 405 -15.57 -27.94 0.32
CA LEU A 405 -16.27 -29.22 0.08
C LEU A 405 -16.70 -29.89 1.37
N THR A 406 -15.84 -29.88 2.38
CA THR A 406 -16.10 -30.59 3.64
C THR A 406 -16.99 -29.80 4.60
N GLY A 407 -17.02 -28.47 4.52
CA GLY A 407 -17.69 -27.58 5.48
C GLY A 407 -16.89 -27.32 6.75
N TYR A 408 -15.64 -27.78 6.79
CA TYR A 408 -14.72 -27.62 7.92
C TYR A 408 -13.33 -27.21 7.43
N LEU A 409 -12.55 -26.54 8.27
CA LEU A 409 -11.11 -26.37 8.02
C LEU A 409 -10.49 -27.77 7.90
N SER A 410 -10.00 -28.11 6.71
CA SER A 410 -9.55 -29.45 6.36
C SER A 410 -8.17 -29.45 5.73
N ASP A 411 -7.35 -30.43 6.07
CA ASP A 411 -6.01 -30.57 5.53
C ASP A 411 -6.05 -31.07 4.07
N PRO A 412 -5.61 -30.28 3.08
CA PRO A 412 -5.68 -30.69 1.69
C PRO A 412 -4.81 -31.92 1.34
N ARG A 413 -3.88 -32.32 2.22
CA ARG A 413 -3.10 -33.56 2.03
C ARG A 413 -3.94 -34.82 2.08
N GLU A 414 -5.15 -34.76 2.63
CA GLU A 414 -6.14 -35.85 2.60
C GLU A 414 -6.62 -36.16 1.17
N LEU A 415 -6.40 -35.25 0.22
CA LEU A 415 -6.70 -35.50 -1.22
C LEU A 415 -5.79 -36.55 -1.84
N GLY A 416 -4.69 -36.93 -1.18
CA GLY A 416 -3.74 -37.92 -1.67
C GLY A 416 -2.75 -37.36 -2.69
N GLU A 417 -2.55 -38.06 -3.80
CA GLU A 417 -1.59 -37.65 -4.84
C GLU A 417 -1.99 -36.33 -5.49
N MET A 418 -1.04 -35.43 -5.64
CA MET A 418 -1.22 -34.16 -6.36
C MET A 418 -0.73 -34.35 -7.81
N PRO A 419 -1.58 -34.05 -8.81
CA PRO A 419 -1.15 -34.09 -10.20
C PRO A 419 -0.13 -32.98 -10.48
N THR A 420 0.63 -33.13 -11.56
CA THR A 420 1.48 -32.05 -12.07
C THR A 420 0.62 -31.01 -12.78
N PHE A 421 0.69 -29.78 -12.29
CA PHE A 421 0.06 -28.63 -12.94
C PHE A 421 1.08 -27.92 -13.83
N THR A 422 0.87 -27.92 -15.13
CA THR A 422 1.78 -27.29 -16.09
C THR A 422 1.12 -26.02 -16.62
N LEU A 423 1.77 -24.88 -16.43
CA LEU A 423 1.34 -23.64 -17.05
C LEU A 423 1.57 -23.67 -18.56
N PRO A 424 0.72 -23.03 -19.36
CA PRO A 424 0.94 -22.92 -20.80
C PRO A 424 2.28 -22.26 -21.13
N GLU A 425 2.95 -22.74 -22.18
CA GLU A 425 4.17 -22.12 -22.70
C GLU A 425 3.95 -20.67 -23.19
N LYS A 426 2.72 -20.35 -23.58
CA LYS A 426 2.30 -19.01 -24.00
C LYS A 426 0.99 -18.65 -23.33
N PHE A 427 0.97 -17.53 -22.65
CA PHE A 427 -0.26 -16.95 -22.14
C PHE A 427 -1.03 -16.22 -23.25
N LYS A 428 -2.35 -16.13 -23.11
CA LYS A 428 -3.18 -15.40 -24.04
C LYS A 428 -3.09 -13.90 -23.77
N VAL A 429 -2.21 -13.24 -24.49
CA VAL A 429 -1.97 -11.80 -24.35
C VAL A 429 -2.93 -11.03 -25.26
N HIS A 430 -3.76 -10.18 -24.68
CA HIS A 430 -4.67 -9.28 -25.40
C HIS A 430 -4.85 -7.97 -24.62
N ASP A 431 -4.06 -6.95 -24.97
CA ASP A 431 -3.93 -5.69 -24.23
C ASP A 431 -5.01 -4.64 -24.56
N ASN A 432 -6.16 -5.04 -25.10
CA ASN A 432 -7.26 -4.15 -25.51
C ASN A 432 -7.90 -3.36 -24.37
N MET A 433 -7.64 -3.72 -23.11
CA MET A 433 -8.10 -2.99 -21.93
C MET A 433 -7.01 -2.12 -21.28
N ILE A 434 -5.84 -2.07 -21.90
CA ILE A 434 -4.75 -1.16 -21.53
C ILE A 434 -4.73 -0.01 -22.51
N VAL A 435 -5.15 1.18 -22.08
CA VAL A 435 -5.16 2.39 -22.89
C VAL A 435 -3.80 3.07 -22.78
N LYS A 436 -3.16 3.29 -23.92
CA LYS A 436 -1.91 4.04 -23.98
C LYS A 436 -2.19 5.55 -23.87
N PRO A 437 -1.28 6.33 -23.26
CA PRO A 437 -1.39 7.78 -23.25
C PRO A 437 -1.22 8.34 -24.68
N VAL A 438 -1.74 9.54 -24.91
CA VAL A 438 -1.48 10.26 -26.16
C VAL A 438 0.00 10.65 -26.28
N PRO A 439 0.52 10.84 -27.50
CA PRO A 439 1.84 11.46 -27.71
C PRO A 439 1.94 12.83 -26.99
N ALA A 440 3.17 13.27 -26.72
CA ALA A 440 3.38 14.51 -25.96
C ALA A 440 2.80 15.75 -26.67
N GLU A 441 2.88 15.76 -27.98
CA GLU A 441 2.38 16.85 -28.88
C GLU A 441 0.84 16.95 -28.90
N GLU A 442 0.13 15.90 -28.48
CA GLU A 442 -1.34 15.85 -28.45
C GLU A 442 -1.91 16.10 -27.05
N MET A 443 -1.06 16.24 -26.02
CA MET A 443 -1.51 16.31 -24.63
C MET A 443 -2.49 17.45 -24.35
N ASP A 444 -2.29 18.61 -25.01
CA ASP A 444 -3.15 19.78 -24.79
C ASP A 444 -4.55 19.63 -25.39
N SER A 445 -4.74 18.69 -26.30
CA SER A 445 -6.06 18.32 -26.85
C SER A 445 -6.91 17.48 -25.88
N VAL A 446 -6.32 16.95 -24.82
CA VAL A 446 -7.01 16.06 -23.88
C VAL A 446 -7.65 16.88 -22.77
N GLU A 447 -8.97 16.86 -22.70
CA GLU A 447 -9.74 17.41 -21.60
C GLU A 447 -9.70 16.48 -20.39
N ILE A 448 -9.43 17.03 -19.18
CA ILE A 448 -9.53 16.28 -17.93
C ILE A 448 -10.97 16.33 -17.43
N LEU A 449 -11.56 15.14 -17.29
CA LEU A 449 -12.96 14.98 -16.93
C LEU A 449 -13.12 14.88 -15.40
N ARG A 450 -13.62 15.95 -14.77
CA ARG A 450 -13.85 16.01 -13.33
C ARG A 450 -15.33 15.85 -13.01
N GLY A 451 -15.65 14.92 -12.12
CA GLY A 451 -16.95 14.87 -11.48
C GLY A 451 -17.11 15.99 -10.43
N PRO A 452 -18.35 16.26 -9.98
CA PRO A 452 -18.63 17.33 -9.04
C PRO A 452 -17.91 17.18 -7.69
N ASN A 453 -17.58 15.95 -7.32
CA ASN A 453 -16.89 15.61 -6.07
C ASN A 453 -15.35 15.67 -6.18
N ILE A 454 -14.76 15.86 -7.37
CA ILE A 454 -13.32 15.93 -7.56
C ILE A 454 -12.89 17.40 -7.60
N LYS A 455 -12.18 17.84 -6.56
CA LYS A 455 -11.73 19.23 -6.42
C LYS A 455 -10.20 19.30 -6.52
N PRO A 456 -9.65 20.41 -7.05
CA PRO A 456 -8.20 20.61 -7.08
C PRO A 456 -7.58 20.43 -5.69
N PHE A 457 -6.30 20.01 -5.69
CA PHE A 457 -5.51 19.97 -4.46
C PHE A 457 -5.45 21.38 -3.84
N PRO A 458 -5.47 21.50 -2.50
CA PRO A 458 -5.37 22.80 -1.83
C PRO A 458 -4.07 23.53 -2.20
N GLU A 459 -4.17 24.82 -2.45
CA GLU A 459 -2.99 25.66 -2.68
C GLU A 459 -2.17 25.77 -1.40
N THR A 460 -0.86 25.65 -1.54
CA THR A 460 0.14 25.82 -0.49
C THR A 460 0.95 27.09 -0.76
N ALA A 461 1.62 27.60 0.26
CA ALA A 461 2.46 28.77 0.15
C ALA A 461 3.72 28.61 1.00
N PRO A 462 4.85 29.23 0.63
CA PRO A 462 6.07 29.21 1.43
C PRO A 462 5.80 29.63 2.88
N LEU A 463 6.60 29.08 3.82
CA LEU A 463 6.49 29.42 5.23
C LEU A 463 6.55 30.93 5.44
N GLU A 464 5.61 31.48 6.17
CA GLU A 464 5.55 32.91 6.49
C GLU A 464 6.71 33.34 7.38
N ALA A 465 7.08 34.62 7.34
CA ALA A 465 8.13 35.16 8.21
C ALA A 465 7.77 35.03 9.70
N THR A 466 6.52 35.31 10.03
CA THR A 466 5.94 35.20 11.38
C THR A 466 4.60 34.50 11.29
N ILE A 467 4.33 33.54 12.17
CA ILE A 467 3.01 32.91 12.33
C ILE A 467 2.31 33.59 13.50
N SER A 468 1.23 34.32 13.19
CA SER A 468 0.29 34.83 14.21
C SER A 468 -1.06 34.16 13.96
N ALA A 469 -1.54 33.38 14.93
CA ALA A 469 -2.68 32.50 14.75
C ALA A 469 -3.38 32.17 16.06
N GLY A 470 -4.71 31.92 16.00
CA GLY A 470 -5.48 31.50 17.16
C GLY A 470 -5.32 30.02 17.48
N CYS A 471 -5.39 29.63 18.75
CA CYS A 471 -5.51 28.23 19.16
C CYS A 471 -6.93 27.74 18.82
N SER A 472 -7.07 27.06 17.66
CA SER A 472 -8.37 26.61 17.20
C SER A 472 -8.90 25.38 17.94
N LEU A 473 -7.99 24.57 18.52
CA LEU A 473 -8.35 23.36 19.23
C LEU A 473 -7.28 23.00 20.24
N LYS A 474 -7.71 22.61 21.46
CA LYS A 474 -6.85 21.98 22.46
C LYS A 474 -7.39 20.58 22.77
N VAL A 475 -6.59 19.55 22.52
CA VAL A 475 -6.94 18.12 22.72
C VAL A 475 -5.94 17.42 23.61
N GLY A 476 -6.36 16.34 24.27
CA GLY A 476 -5.53 15.54 25.16
C GLY A 476 -4.57 14.59 24.45
N ASP A 477 -4.17 13.55 25.18
CA ASP A 477 -3.26 12.51 24.72
C ASP A 477 -3.94 11.50 23.79
N ASN A 478 -3.12 10.76 23.02
CA ASN A 478 -3.55 9.64 22.17
C ASN A 478 -4.59 9.99 21.10
N ILE A 479 -4.48 11.17 20.52
CA ILE A 479 -5.29 11.54 19.35
C ILE A 479 -4.89 10.66 18.17
N THR A 480 -5.85 9.91 17.63
CA THR A 480 -5.65 9.07 16.46
C THR A 480 -5.92 9.82 15.16
N THR A 481 -5.45 9.29 14.05
CA THR A 481 -5.82 9.81 12.73
C THR A 481 -7.33 9.73 12.45
N ASP A 482 -8.06 8.81 13.11
CA ASP A 482 -9.53 8.75 13.05
C ASP A 482 -10.22 9.84 13.87
N HIS A 483 -9.60 10.33 14.94
CA HIS A 483 -10.08 11.52 15.65
C HIS A 483 -9.88 12.77 14.80
N ILE A 484 -8.74 12.88 14.08
CA ILE A 484 -8.45 14.04 13.22
C ILE A 484 -9.33 14.00 11.96
N MET A 485 -9.40 12.85 11.29
CA MET A 485 -10.17 12.68 10.06
C MET A 485 -10.90 11.34 10.08
N PRO A 486 -12.16 11.33 10.49
CA PRO A 486 -12.95 10.10 10.59
C PRO A 486 -13.07 9.37 9.24
N ALA A 487 -13.03 8.03 9.28
CA ALA A 487 -13.16 7.17 8.11
C ALA A 487 -14.40 6.29 8.22
N GLY A 488 -15.54 6.83 7.90
CA GLY A 488 -16.77 6.06 7.77
C GLY A 488 -17.22 5.94 6.31
N ALA A 489 -18.17 5.05 6.03
CA ALA A 489 -18.71 4.84 4.68
C ALA A 489 -19.30 6.11 4.05
N LYS A 490 -19.75 7.06 4.86
CA LYS A 490 -20.27 8.37 4.40
C LYS A 490 -19.18 9.39 4.10
N ILE A 491 -17.97 9.23 4.68
CA ILE A 491 -16.88 10.21 4.59
C ILE A 491 -15.87 9.79 3.53
N LEU A 492 -15.58 8.50 3.42
CA LEU A 492 -14.61 7.96 2.45
C LEU A 492 -14.88 8.38 0.99
N PRO A 493 -16.13 8.49 0.50
CA PRO A 493 -16.39 8.99 -0.86
C PRO A 493 -15.95 10.44 -1.08
N LEU A 494 -15.75 11.23 -0.03
CA LEU A 494 -15.31 12.63 -0.10
C LEU A 494 -13.79 12.79 -0.18
N ARG A 495 -13.01 11.72 -0.19
CA ARG A 495 -11.53 11.75 -0.15
C ARG A 495 -10.89 12.60 -1.25
N SER A 496 -11.52 12.71 -2.41
CA SER A 496 -11.07 13.53 -3.54
C SER A 496 -11.61 14.96 -3.51
N ASN A 497 -12.23 15.35 -2.40
CA ASN A 497 -12.83 16.66 -2.19
C ASN A 497 -12.40 17.21 -0.81
N ILE A 498 -11.17 17.73 -0.73
CA ILE A 498 -10.62 18.24 0.52
C ILE A 498 -11.52 19.31 1.15
N PRO A 499 -12.11 20.26 0.40
CA PRO A 499 -13.09 21.20 0.96
C PRO A 499 -14.26 20.53 1.67
N ALA A 500 -14.84 19.48 1.09
CA ALA A 500 -15.98 18.78 1.69
C ALA A 500 -15.56 17.88 2.87
N ILE A 501 -14.48 17.10 2.72
CA ILE A 501 -14.03 16.19 3.77
C ILE A 501 -13.53 16.96 5.00
N SER A 502 -12.97 18.17 4.82
CA SER A 502 -12.50 19.01 5.91
C SER A 502 -13.59 19.42 6.90
N GLN A 503 -14.86 19.42 6.47
CA GLN A 503 -16.00 19.69 7.35
C GLN A 503 -16.22 18.60 8.41
N HIS A 504 -15.56 17.44 8.25
CA HIS A 504 -15.58 16.32 9.22
C HIS A 504 -14.33 16.28 10.11
N CYS A 505 -13.39 17.24 9.90
CA CYS A 505 -12.14 17.29 10.64
C CYS A 505 -12.40 17.50 12.15
N PHE A 506 -11.88 16.62 12.99
CA PHE A 506 -12.04 16.61 14.45
C PHE A 506 -13.48 16.57 14.98
N THR A 507 -14.48 16.33 14.15
CA THR A 507 -15.89 16.32 14.60
C THR A 507 -16.17 15.27 15.69
N VAL A 508 -15.34 14.26 15.84
CA VAL A 508 -15.39 13.27 16.93
C VAL A 508 -14.96 13.87 18.27
N CYS A 509 -14.08 14.88 18.24
CA CYS A 509 -13.55 15.56 19.44
C CYS A 509 -14.31 16.85 19.73
N ASP A 510 -14.64 17.62 18.67
CA ASP A 510 -15.28 18.93 18.74
C ASP A 510 -15.97 19.23 17.41
N GLU A 511 -17.28 19.11 17.39
CA GLU A 511 -18.13 19.35 16.20
C GLU A 511 -17.96 20.76 15.62
N ALA A 512 -17.63 21.75 16.44
CA ALA A 512 -17.48 23.15 16.02
C ALA A 512 -16.08 23.44 15.42
N PHE A 513 -15.12 22.53 15.52
CA PHE A 513 -13.76 22.79 15.07
C PHE A 513 -13.65 23.26 13.62
N PRO A 514 -14.28 22.59 12.60
CA PRO A 514 -14.12 23.00 11.21
C PRO A 514 -14.60 24.44 10.96
N THR A 515 -15.70 24.82 11.55
CA THR A 515 -16.26 26.17 11.44
C THR A 515 -15.34 27.19 12.12
N ARG A 516 -14.93 26.93 13.36
CA ARG A 516 -14.05 27.81 14.14
C ARG A 516 -12.69 28.01 13.46
N ALA A 517 -12.04 26.94 12.99
CA ALA A 517 -10.76 27.03 12.33
C ALA A 517 -10.84 27.85 11.03
N LYS A 518 -11.91 27.66 10.26
CA LYS A 518 -12.17 28.42 9.04
C LYS A 518 -12.44 29.92 9.31
N GLU A 519 -13.17 30.26 10.37
CA GLU A 519 -13.43 31.64 10.79
C GLU A 519 -12.17 32.34 11.26
N MET A 520 -11.26 31.62 11.96
CA MET A 520 -9.95 32.14 12.37
C MET A 520 -9.02 32.38 11.17
N GLY A 521 -9.20 31.66 10.06
CA GLY A 521 -8.37 31.76 8.86
C GLY A 521 -6.96 31.21 9.01
N LYS A 522 -6.29 31.49 10.14
CA LYS A 522 -4.99 30.93 10.54
C LYS A 522 -5.09 30.39 11.95
N SER A 523 -4.64 29.17 12.17
CA SER A 523 -4.76 28.58 13.50
C SER A 523 -3.60 27.62 13.84
N ILE A 524 -3.49 27.35 15.13
CA ILE A 524 -2.58 26.35 15.73
C ILE A 524 -3.43 25.36 16.51
N ILE A 525 -3.16 24.07 16.33
CA ILE A 525 -3.74 22.99 17.14
C ILE A 525 -2.77 22.67 18.26
N VAL A 526 -3.30 22.53 19.48
CA VAL A 526 -2.53 22.12 20.66
C VAL A 526 -2.98 20.74 21.12
N GLY A 527 -2.06 19.82 21.29
CA GLY A 527 -2.36 18.42 21.67
C GLY A 527 -1.44 17.85 22.72
N GLY A 528 -1.81 16.70 23.25
CA GLY A 528 -1.05 15.95 24.24
C GLY A 528 -0.01 15.02 23.62
N SER A 529 0.27 13.91 24.33
CA SER A 529 1.25 12.89 23.93
C SER A 529 0.70 11.96 22.84
N ASN A 530 1.62 11.42 22.01
CA ASN A 530 1.30 10.43 20.98
C ASN A 530 0.22 10.88 19.97
N TYR A 531 0.31 12.13 19.51
CA TYR A 531 -0.63 12.74 18.59
C TYR A 531 -0.48 12.18 17.17
N GLY A 532 -1.59 11.81 16.54
CA GLY A 532 -1.63 11.29 15.16
C GLY A 532 -1.35 9.80 15.04
N GLN A 533 -1.54 9.01 16.11
CA GLN A 533 -1.32 7.55 16.07
C GLN A 533 -2.30 6.82 15.15
N CYS A 534 -2.01 5.58 14.84
CA CYS A 534 -2.72 4.54 14.07
C CYS A 534 -2.36 4.51 12.58
N SER A 535 -3.02 5.24 11.69
CA SER A 535 -2.84 5.03 10.25
C SER A 535 -2.06 6.16 9.55
N SER A 536 -1.51 5.85 8.37
CA SER A 536 -0.73 6.80 7.54
C SER A 536 -1.60 7.76 6.73
N ARG A 537 -2.80 8.12 7.21
CA ARG A 537 -3.76 8.95 6.46
C ARG A 537 -3.24 10.37 6.23
N GLU A 538 -2.97 10.66 5.01
CA GLU A 538 -2.57 11.96 4.49
C GLU A 538 -3.65 13.04 4.74
N HIS A 539 -4.92 12.68 4.59
CA HIS A 539 -6.06 13.56 4.88
C HIS A 539 -6.08 14.12 6.32
N ALA A 540 -5.43 13.44 7.27
CA ALA A 540 -5.28 13.95 8.63
C ALA A 540 -4.30 15.15 8.72
N ALA A 541 -3.55 15.44 7.66
CA ALA A 541 -2.77 16.66 7.50
C ALA A 541 -3.43 17.62 6.51
N LEU A 542 -3.98 17.13 5.40
CA LEU A 542 -4.57 17.96 4.33
C LEU A 542 -5.85 18.66 4.76
N ALA A 543 -6.71 18.02 5.56
CA ALA A 543 -7.94 18.65 6.04
C ALA A 543 -7.65 19.81 7.02
N PRO A 544 -6.78 19.67 8.03
CA PRO A 544 -6.31 20.80 8.84
C PRO A 544 -5.66 21.92 8.00
N LEU A 545 -4.79 21.56 7.03
CA LEU A 545 -4.16 22.53 6.12
C LEU A 545 -5.22 23.38 5.42
N TYR A 546 -6.23 22.75 4.81
CA TYR A 546 -7.31 23.45 4.12
C TYR A 546 -8.12 24.37 5.05
N LEU A 547 -8.23 24.00 6.33
CA LEU A 547 -8.90 24.83 7.35
C LEU A 547 -8.01 25.95 7.92
N GLY A 548 -6.79 26.13 7.38
CA GLY A 548 -5.88 27.21 7.76
C GLY A 548 -4.97 26.90 8.95
N VAL A 549 -4.82 25.63 9.34
CA VAL A 549 -3.88 25.23 10.38
C VAL A 549 -2.44 25.42 9.88
N LYS A 550 -1.65 26.24 10.58
CA LYS A 550 -0.25 26.57 10.25
C LYS A 550 0.77 25.76 11.04
N ALA A 551 0.43 25.40 12.26
CA ALA A 551 1.29 24.60 13.14
C ALA A 551 0.46 23.68 14.03
N VAL A 552 1.09 22.60 14.46
CA VAL A 552 0.56 21.69 15.47
C VAL A 552 1.59 21.59 16.60
N LEU A 553 1.21 21.97 17.81
CA LEU A 553 2.05 21.97 19.01
C LEU A 553 1.58 20.88 19.97
N VAL A 554 2.43 19.92 20.27
CA VAL A 554 2.06 18.75 21.09
C VAL A 554 3.15 18.37 22.08
N LYS A 555 2.84 17.49 23.03
CA LYS A 555 3.88 16.87 23.90
C LYS A 555 4.74 15.88 23.10
N SER A 556 4.12 15.04 22.24
CA SER A 556 4.85 14.16 21.31
C SER A 556 3.98 13.74 20.12
N PHE A 557 4.63 13.45 18.98
CA PHE A 557 4.00 12.99 17.75
C PHE A 557 4.15 11.48 17.53
N ALA A 558 3.15 10.86 16.90
CA ALA A 558 3.36 9.63 16.16
C ALA A 558 4.21 9.92 14.90
N ARG A 559 5.21 9.08 14.64
CA ARG A 559 6.24 9.30 13.60
C ARG A 559 5.68 9.61 12.22
N ILE A 560 4.74 8.79 11.75
CA ILE A 560 4.17 8.91 10.39
C ILE A 560 3.38 10.21 10.25
N HIS A 561 2.59 10.56 11.24
CA HIS A 561 1.78 11.78 11.19
C HIS A 561 2.64 13.05 11.20
N ARG A 562 3.73 13.06 11.96
CA ARG A 562 4.71 14.17 11.91
C ARG A 562 5.27 14.37 10.50
N ALA A 563 5.61 13.27 9.82
CA ALA A 563 6.07 13.33 8.43
C ALA A 563 4.99 13.87 7.48
N ASN A 564 3.73 13.46 7.66
CA ASN A 564 2.60 13.97 6.85
C ASN A 564 2.36 15.47 7.07
N LEU A 565 2.51 15.97 8.30
CA LEU A 565 2.42 17.41 8.57
C LEU A 565 3.53 18.18 7.84
N ILE A 566 4.77 17.70 7.89
CA ILE A 566 5.90 18.30 7.16
C ILE A 566 5.62 18.32 5.66
N ASN A 567 5.19 17.19 5.11
CA ASN A 567 4.88 17.06 3.68
C ASN A 567 3.75 18.00 3.24
N ALA A 568 2.80 18.27 4.12
CA ALA A 568 1.71 19.21 3.90
C ALA A 568 2.09 20.69 4.16
N GLY A 569 3.31 20.97 4.64
CA GLY A 569 3.74 22.33 4.97
C GLY A 569 3.22 22.85 6.33
N ILE A 570 2.72 21.97 7.20
CA ILE A 570 2.29 22.31 8.55
C ILE A 570 3.47 22.15 9.52
N LEU A 571 3.79 23.18 10.29
CA LEU A 571 4.93 23.19 11.20
C LEU A 571 4.67 22.27 12.41
N PRO A 572 5.43 21.17 12.61
CA PRO A 572 5.30 20.31 13.77
C PRO A 572 6.17 20.79 14.92
N LEU A 573 5.56 21.13 16.04
CA LEU A 573 6.21 21.66 17.23
C LEU A 573 5.98 20.74 18.43
N THR A 574 6.98 20.65 19.32
CA THR A 574 6.81 19.98 20.62
C THR A 574 7.19 20.91 21.77
N PHE A 575 6.54 20.72 22.91
CA PHE A 575 6.88 21.45 24.11
C PHE A 575 8.29 21.06 24.61
N VAL A 576 9.14 22.04 24.99
CA VAL A 576 10.37 21.77 25.71
C VAL A 576 10.05 21.25 27.12
N ASN A 577 9.05 21.85 27.77
CA ASN A 577 8.51 21.39 29.04
C ASN A 577 7.03 21.04 28.85
N GLU A 578 6.67 19.77 28.99
CA GLU A 578 5.31 19.28 28.81
C GLU A 578 4.27 19.99 29.71
N ALA A 579 4.69 20.52 30.88
CA ALA A 579 3.81 21.27 31.76
C ALA A 579 3.32 22.58 31.13
N ASP A 580 4.04 23.11 30.14
CA ASP A 580 3.66 24.33 29.43
C ASP A 580 2.39 24.16 28.56
N TYR A 581 1.98 22.93 28.32
CA TYR A 581 0.69 22.60 27.71
C TYR A 581 -0.47 23.29 28.45
N GLU A 582 -0.40 23.39 29.77
CA GLU A 582 -1.45 24.01 30.58
C GLU A 582 -1.50 25.56 30.46
N LYS A 583 -0.47 26.18 29.88
CA LYS A 583 -0.37 27.64 29.68
C LYS A 583 -1.10 28.14 28.44
N ILE A 584 -1.68 27.23 27.65
CA ILE A 584 -2.43 27.58 26.44
C ILE A 584 -3.86 27.11 26.59
N ALA A 585 -4.81 27.98 26.32
CA ALA A 585 -6.25 27.66 26.23
C ALA A 585 -6.72 27.74 24.78
N GLN A 586 -7.79 27.03 24.46
CA GLN A 586 -8.49 27.18 23.17
C GLN A 586 -9.03 28.58 23.05
N GLY A 587 -8.77 29.24 21.93
CA GLY A 587 -9.11 30.63 21.68
C GLY A 587 -7.98 31.63 21.96
N ASP A 588 -6.87 31.21 22.58
CA ASP A 588 -5.71 32.09 22.80
C ASP A 588 -5.06 32.49 21.47
N GLU A 589 -4.60 33.74 21.39
CA GLU A 589 -3.78 34.25 20.30
C GLU A 589 -2.31 33.90 20.52
N LEU A 590 -1.71 33.22 19.55
CA LEU A 590 -0.35 32.68 19.61
C LEU A 590 0.51 33.27 18.50
N GLU A 591 1.78 33.53 18.81
CA GLU A 591 2.73 34.10 17.84
C GLU A 591 4.08 33.40 17.89
N LEU A 592 4.59 33.02 16.71
CA LEU A 592 5.97 32.60 16.46
C LEU A 592 6.61 33.69 15.59
N ALA A 593 7.31 34.63 16.23
CA ALA A 593 7.98 35.72 15.53
C ALA A 593 9.21 35.19 14.77
N ASP A 594 9.50 35.78 13.60
CA ASP A 594 10.69 35.46 12.77
C ASP A 594 10.91 33.94 12.52
N VAL A 595 9.86 33.13 12.57
CA VAL A 595 9.93 31.65 12.52
C VAL A 595 10.67 31.17 11.28
N ARG A 596 10.46 31.79 10.11
CA ARG A 596 11.14 31.44 8.88
C ARG A 596 12.66 31.60 9.01
N LYS A 597 13.10 32.74 9.54
CA LYS A 597 14.53 33.05 9.73
C LYS A 597 15.19 32.09 10.71
N HIS A 598 14.53 31.77 11.82
CA HIS A 598 15.03 30.81 12.80
C HIS A 598 15.22 29.42 12.17
N ILE A 599 14.25 28.96 11.39
CA ILE A 599 14.34 27.68 10.67
C ILE A 599 15.44 27.71 9.59
N GLU A 600 15.56 28.79 8.80
CA GLU A 600 16.65 28.97 7.84
C GLU A 600 18.03 28.88 8.49
N ASN A 601 18.19 29.45 9.67
CA ASN A 601 19.42 29.39 10.47
C ASN A 601 19.67 28.00 11.09
N GLY A 602 18.71 27.07 11.03
CA GLY A 602 18.84 25.75 11.65
C GLY A 602 18.61 25.73 13.16
N GLU A 603 17.95 26.75 13.70
CA GLU A 603 17.59 26.81 15.12
C GLU A 603 16.45 25.80 15.40
N THR A 604 16.63 24.97 16.42
CA THR A 604 15.67 23.93 16.80
C THR A 604 14.76 24.34 17.95
N THR A 605 15.17 25.34 18.74
CA THR A 605 14.35 25.88 19.83
C THR A 605 13.81 27.23 19.42
N LEU A 606 12.48 27.38 19.47
CA LEU A 606 11.76 28.59 19.14
C LEU A 606 11.00 29.10 20.37
N THR A 607 10.61 30.37 20.38
CA THR A 607 9.75 30.93 21.40
C THR A 607 8.36 31.19 20.85
N LEU A 608 7.35 30.50 21.40
CA LEU A 608 5.94 30.76 21.16
C LEU A 608 5.45 31.77 22.21
N VAL A 609 4.90 32.87 21.77
CA VAL A 609 4.30 33.85 22.67
C VAL A 609 2.79 33.69 22.70
N ASN A 610 2.21 33.40 23.85
CA ASN A 610 0.79 33.52 24.07
C ASN A 610 0.41 35.00 24.25
N LYS A 611 -0.08 35.65 23.22
CA LYS A 611 -0.40 37.08 23.23
C LYS A 611 -1.56 37.42 24.17
N THR A 612 -2.45 36.46 24.41
CA THR A 612 -3.62 36.62 25.31
C THR A 612 -3.17 36.75 26.76
N THR A 613 -2.17 35.95 27.16
CA THR A 613 -1.70 35.89 28.54
C THR A 613 -0.34 36.59 28.77
N GLY A 614 0.39 36.91 27.69
CA GLY A 614 1.73 37.45 27.72
C GLY A 614 2.81 36.45 28.09
N VAL A 615 2.50 35.14 28.10
CA VAL A 615 3.46 34.10 28.51
C VAL A 615 4.28 33.62 27.30
N GLU A 616 5.60 33.55 27.52
CA GLU A 616 6.53 32.95 26.56
C GLU A 616 6.69 31.45 26.86
N ILE A 617 6.65 30.63 25.81
CA ILE A 617 6.69 29.18 25.88
C ILE A 617 7.78 28.69 24.93
N PRO A 618 8.85 28.08 25.43
CA PRO A 618 9.88 27.48 24.58
C PRO A 618 9.31 26.19 23.94
N VAL A 619 9.49 26.09 22.62
CA VAL A 619 9.04 24.93 21.80
C VAL A 619 10.18 24.41 20.93
N LEU A 620 10.17 23.13 20.64
CA LEU A 620 11.13 22.46 19.75
C LEU A 620 10.55 22.32 18.34
N CYS A 621 11.37 22.65 17.36
CA CYS A 621 11.11 22.44 15.94
C CYS A 621 12.32 21.68 15.33
N GLU A 622 12.32 20.37 15.47
CA GLU A 622 13.43 19.52 15.03
C GLU A 622 13.36 19.23 13.53
N LEU A 623 13.66 20.22 12.70
CA LEU A 623 13.76 20.10 11.25
C LEU A 623 15.21 20.11 10.83
N THR A 624 15.64 19.12 10.06
CA THR A 624 17.03 19.01 9.58
C THR A 624 17.04 18.67 8.10
N GLY A 625 18.10 19.12 7.38
CA GLY A 625 18.29 18.81 5.97
C GLY A 625 17.03 19.06 5.14
N ARG A 626 16.63 18.06 4.36
CA ARG A 626 15.48 18.12 3.44
C ARG A 626 14.16 18.51 4.13
N THR A 627 13.90 18.05 5.35
CA THR A 627 12.62 18.37 6.04
C THR A 627 12.48 19.86 6.32
N LYS A 628 13.59 20.54 6.58
CA LYS A 628 13.64 22.00 6.69
C LYS A 628 13.26 22.67 5.38
N ASP A 629 13.87 22.23 4.28
CA ASP A 629 13.64 22.82 2.97
C ASP A 629 12.20 22.60 2.48
N ILE A 630 11.61 21.44 2.80
CA ILE A 630 10.18 21.15 2.50
C ILE A 630 9.28 22.16 3.24
N ILE A 631 9.48 22.38 4.53
CA ILE A 631 8.66 23.34 5.31
C ILE A 631 8.84 24.77 4.79
N LEU A 632 10.07 25.17 4.46
CA LEU A 632 10.36 26.50 3.93
C LEU A 632 9.70 26.74 2.56
N ALA A 633 9.59 25.70 1.73
CA ALA A 633 8.92 25.75 0.43
C ALA A 633 7.38 25.83 0.54
N GLY A 634 6.80 25.37 1.66
CA GLY A 634 5.34 25.28 1.85
C GLY A 634 4.77 23.88 1.73
N GLY A 635 5.64 22.86 1.59
CA GLY A 635 5.28 21.47 1.49
C GLY A 635 6.11 20.71 0.45
N LEU A 636 5.93 19.39 0.42
CA LEU A 636 6.72 18.50 -0.44
C LEU A 636 6.47 18.75 -1.94
N LEU A 637 5.25 19.08 -2.34
CA LEU A 637 4.92 19.36 -3.75
C LEU A 637 5.63 20.61 -4.25
N ASP A 638 5.58 21.71 -3.48
CA ASP A 638 6.26 22.95 -3.82
C ASP A 638 7.77 22.78 -3.84
N TYR A 639 8.33 22.13 -2.82
CA TYR A 639 9.76 21.77 -2.77
C TYR A 639 10.18 20.97 -4.02
N THR A 640 9.38 19.97 -4.41
CA THR A 640 9.69 19.13 -5.58
C THR A 640 9.59 19.95 -6.88
N ARG A 641 8.54 20.73 -7.05
CA ARG A 641 8.36 21.62 -8.21
C ARG A 641 9.56 22.55 -8.38
N ASP A 642 9.98 23.20 -7.30
CA ASP A 642 11.08 24.15 -7.31
C ASP A 642 12.43 23.46 -7.62
N ALA A 643 12.65 22.24 -7.12
CA ALA A 643 13.81 21.44 -7.43
C ALA A 643 13.83 20.98 -8.91
N LEU A 644 12.69 20.64 -9.48
CA LEU A 644 12.56 20.19 -10.88
C LEU A 644 12.65 21.35 -11.89
N SER A 645 12.47 22.59 -11.45
CA SER A 645 12.56 23.80 -12.27
C SER A 645 13.98 24.36 -12.40
N LYS A 646 14.90 23.90 -11.56
CA LYS A 646 16.34 24.19 -11.58
C LYS A 646 17.08 23.24 -12.53
#